data_903ec465078817e07c97600e2a1ec750
#
_entry.id   903ec465078817e07c97600e2a1ec750
#
_cell.length_a   1.000
_cell.length_b   1.000
_cell.length_c   1.000
_cell.angle_alpha   90.00
_cell.angle_beta   90.00
_cell.angle_gamma   90.00
#
_symmetry.space_group_name_H-M   'P 1'
#
loop_
_entity.id
_entity.type
_entity.pdbx_description
1 polymer ?
#
loop_
_entity_poly.entity_id
_entity_poly.type
_entity_poly.pdbx_seq_one_letter_code
_entity_poly.pdbx_strand_id
1 'polypeptide(L)'
;MATTTHILGYPRIGEKRELKFAQEKYWRGDIDQTELKKVGADLRAKNWQTQTEAGLSFTTAGDFAWYDHVLTTTLLLGHVPKRHAGGFPNLDTLFKVGRGQSQAGCGCAGAAASDMTKWFNTNYHYIVPEFSKDDTFEVSWPQLFEEINEAVQAGHKVKPVLLGPVSYLYLGKEVEEGFDRLTLLPRLLTAYQAILAKLASQGVEWVQIDEPILSLELEKQWADAFKLAYQVIRSDVKVLLTTYFDSVTDTLDKIVELPVDGLHVDLSAAPQQLDDVVAKLPEGWVLSAGVVNGRNVWRSDLSAQLERLQPVKEKLGDKLWVASSCSLLHSPVDLQLETELSEEVKNWFAFAKQKVTEVALLGRALDGDQNAILACDTYSQPIKARKTATHVNKPQVQARLNNITASLAERSAPYAERAAHQAEVLGLPLLPTTTIGSFPQTGEIRVQRSAYRTGQLSESDYIQALKGHIADAVKRQEALDLDVLVHGEAERNDMVEYFAENLAGFQTTKFGWVQSYGSRCVKPAIVVADIEREKPITVEWSTYAQSLTSKQMKGMLTGPVTILCWTFPREDITRQEIAQQLALALRDEVSDLQDAGINIIQIDEPAIREGLPLKKRDHKAYLEWAVNAFKISAASAKPETQIHTHMCYSEFNEIIDSVAALDADVITIETSRSNMELLKAFEEFNYPNEIGPGVYDIHSPNIPTEEWIEGLIKKAAEKIPVQRLWVNPDCGLKTRNWAETEAALANLVSAAKKLRAELA
;
A
#
# COMPACT_ATOMS: atom_id res chain seq x y z
N MET A 1 9.02 32.90 23.06
CA MET A 1 8.32 32.88 21.76
C MET A 1 7.53 31.58 21.67
N ALA A 2 6.37 31.60 21.02
CA ALA A 2 5.51 30.42 20.91
C ALA A 2 6.17 29.31 20.06
N THR A 3 5.93 28.07 20.44
CA THR A 3 6.38 26.90 19.69
C THR A 3 5.69 26.87 18.32
N THR A 4 6.47 26.83 17.26
CA THR A 4 5.93 26.72 15.89
C THR A 4 5.34 25.34 15.66
N THR A 5 4.13 25.30 15.13
CA THR A 5 3.37 24.08 14.85
C THR A 5 2.98 24.00 13.38
N HIS A 6 3.10 22.84 12.78
CA HIS A 6 2.74 22.60 11.39
C HIS A 6 2.49 21.12 11.11
N ILE A 7 2.00 20.82 9.92
CA ILE A 7 1.92 19.46 9.39
C ILE A 7 2.72 19.35 8.09
N LEU A 8 2.99 18.14 7.63
CA LEU A 8 3.77 17.90 6.40
C LEU A 8 2.91 17.78 5.14
N GLY A 9 1.61 17.70 5.29
CA GLY A 9 0.63 17.59 4.23
C GLY A 9 -0.70 17.11 4.80
N TYR A 10 -1.79 17.32 4.05
CA TYR A 10 -3.15 16.99 4.47
C TYR A 10 -3.84 16.09 3.44
N PRO A 11 -4.80 15.22 3.82
CA PRO A 11 -5.54 14.41 2.87
C PRO A 11 -6.25 15.27 1.82
N ARG A 12 -6.19 14.86 0.56
CA ARG A 12 -6.73 15.62 -0.58
C ARG A 12 -8.02 15.06 -1.15
N ILE A 13 -8.41 13.86 -0.72
CA ILE A 13 -9.58 13.16 -1.28
C ILE A 13 -10.93 13.71 -0.82
N GLY A 14 -10.95 14.48 0.28
CA GLY A 14 -12.16 14.94 0.95
C GLY A 14 -12.75 13.93 1.91
N GLU A 15 -13.59 14.37 2.83
CA GLU A 15 -14.19 13.55 3.90
C GLU A 15 -15.02 12.37 3.35
N LYS A 16 -15.68 12.56 2.21
CA LYS A 16 -16.53 11.58 1.53
C LYS A 16 -16.00 11.23 0.13
N ARG A 17 -14.72 11.40 -0.10
CA ARG A 17 -14.04 11.14 -1.38
C ARG A 17 -14.53 12.03 -2.53
N GLU A 18 -14.81 13.29 -2.24
CA GLU A 18 -15.32 14.26 -3.20
C GLU A 18 -14.41 14.39 -4.43
N LEU A 19 -13.09 14.42 -4.22
CA LEU A 19 -12.12 14.48 -5.31
C LEU A 19 -12.22 13.26 -6.23
N LYS A 20 -12.31 12.06 -5.65
CA LYS A 20 -12.46 10.80 -6.41
C LYS A 20 -13.65 10.87 -7.36
N PHE A 21 -14.81 11.21 -6.84
CA PHE A 21 -16.04 11.22 -7.62
C PHE A 21 -16.03 12.33 -8.68
N ALA A 22 -15.47 13.50 -8.38
CA ALA A 22 -15.31 14.56 -9.35
C ALA A 22 -14.36 14.15 -10.50
N GLN A 23 -13.22 13.54 -10.20
CA GLN A 23 -12.28 13.05 -11.21
C GLN A 23 -12.91 11.99 -12.12
N GLU A 24 -13.62 11.02 -11.53
CA GLU A 24 -14.28 9.96 -12.30
C GLU A 24 -15.40 10.51 -13.20
N LYS A 25 -16.16 11.51 -12.73
CA LYS A 25 -17.14 12.23 -13.56
C LYS A 25 -16.47 12.98 -14.71
N TYR A 26 -15.37 13.67 -14.43
CA TYR A 26 -14.59 14.37 -15.46
C TYR A 26 -14.06 13.41 -16.54
N TRP A 27 -13.49 12.29 -16.14
CA TRP A 27 -12.97 11.29 -17.08
C TRP A 27 -14.06 10.63 -17.94
N ARG A 28 -15.29 10.59 -17.46
CA ARG A 28 -16.46 10.13 -18.26
C ARG A 28 -17.07 11.24 -19.13
N GLY A 29 -16.68 12.49 -18.91
CA GLY A 29 -17.27 13.64 -19.59
C GLY A 29 -18.57 14.15 -18.98
N ASP A 30 -18.90 13.73 -17.75
CA ASP A 30 -20.11 14.14 -17.03
C ASP A 30 -20.00 15.59 -16.48
N ILE A 31 -18.78 16.05 -16.23
CA ILE A 31 -18.46 17.43 -15.81
C ILE A 31 -17.28 17.96 -16.62
N ASP A 32 -17.16 19.28 -16.71
CA ASP A 32 -16.04 19.94 -17.37
C ASP A 32 -14.85 20.22 -16.43
N GLN A 33 -13.74 20.71 -16.97
CA GLN A 33 -12.54 21.01 -16.22
C GLN A 33 -12.75 22.13 -15.18
N THR A 34 -13.65 23.08 -15.45
CA THR A 34 -13.96 24.16 -14.54
C THR A 34 -14.66 23.66 -13.28
N GLU A 35 -15.61 22.77 -13.45
CA GLU A 35 -16.29 22.10 -12.32
C GLU A 35 -15.33 21.24 -11.52
N LEU A 36 -14.44 20.48 -12.18
CA LEU A 36 -13.42 19.69 -11.49
C LEU A 36 -12.47 20.59 -10.67
N LYS A 37 -11.96 21.68 -11.28
CA LYS A 37 -11.07 22.64 -10.60
C LYS A 37 -11.76 23.31 -9.41
N LYS A 38 -13.06 23.58 -9.51
CA LYS A 38 -13.83 24.13 -8.39
C LYS A 38 -13.86 23.17 -7.21
N VAL A 39 -14.10 21.89 -7.43
CA VAL A 39 -14.05 20.88 -6.36
C VAL A 39 -12.66 20.86 -5.69
N GLY A 40 -11.57 20.92 -6.45
CA GLY A 40 -10.22 21.00 -5.92
C GLY A 40 -9.98 22.26 -5.08
N ALA A 41 -10.44 23.42 -5.53
CA ALA A 41 -10.35 24.68 -4.80
C ALA A 41 -11.14 24.64 -3.48
N ASP A 42 -12.36 24.13 -3.51
CA ASP A 42 -13.21 23.99 -2.32
C ASP A 42 -12.54 23.06 -1.27
N LEU A 43 -11.92 21.97 -1.71
CA LEU A 43 -11.18 21.04 -0.83
C LEU A 43 -9.95 21.71 -0.23
N ARG A 44 -9.14 22.43 -1.02
CA ARG A 44 -7.98 23.16 -0.52
C ARG A 44 -8.37 24.21 0.51
N ALA A 45 -9.40 25.01 0.21
CA ALA A 45 -9.89 26.04 1.14
C ALA A 45 -10.29 25.42 2.50
N LYS A 46 -11.02 24.31 2.47
CA LYS A 46 -11.42 23.58 3.67
C LYS A 46 -10.20 23.02 4.43
N ASN A 47 -9.23 22.49 3.73
CA ASN A 47 -8.01 21.94 4.32
C ASN A 47 -7.17 23.04 5.01
N TRP A 48 -7.04 24.20 4.39
CA TRP A 48 -6.35 25.35 4.99
C TRP A 48 -7.09 25.90 6.19
N GLN A 49 -8.40 26.03 6.09
CA GLN A 49 -9.25 26.47 7.20
C GLN A 49 -9.11 25.56 8.41
N THR A 50 -9.14 24.23 8.20
CA THR A 50 -8.95 23.24 9.28
C THR A 50 -7.62 23.45 10.03
N GLN A 51 -6.53 23.70 9.31
CA GLN A 51 -5.22 23.94 9.89
C GLN A 51 -5.18 25.27 10.67
N THR A 52 -5.72 26.32 10.11
CA THR A 52 -5.74 27.66 10.75
C THR A 52 -6.66 27.69 11.98
N GLU A 53 -7.84 27.08 11.92
CA GLU A 53 -8.79 27.03 13.04
C GLU A 53 -8.23 26.21 14.21
N ALA A 54 -7.44 25.19 13.94
CA ALA A 54 -6.74 24.44 14.99
C ALA A 54 -5.61 25.23 15.66
N GLY A 55 -5.16 26.34 15.05
CA GLY A 55 -4.11 27.20 15.58
C GLY A 55 -2.71 26.81 15.14
N LEU A 56 -2.54 26.11 14.02
CA LEU A 56 -1.21 25.85 13.46
C LEU A 56 -0.54 27.15 13.02
N SER A 57 0.78 27.22 13.21
CA SER A 57 1.59 28.38 12.81
C SER A 57 1.72 28.54 11.31
N PHE A 58 1.68 27.45 10.57
CA PHE A 58 1.70 27.41 9.11
C PHE A 58 0.60 26.50 8.58
N THR A 59 0.07 26.84 7.39
CA THR A 59 -0.74 25.95 6.55
C THR A 59 0.11 25.41 5.40
N THR A 60 -0.16 24.17 4.97
CA THR A 60 0.52 23.58 3.82
C THR A 60 -0.13 24.04 2.50
N ALA A 61 0.69 24.32 1.49
CA ALA A 61 0.26 24.53 0.11
C ALA A 61 1.18 23.74 -0.82
N GLY A 62 0.68 23.32 -1.98
CA GLY A 62 1.44 22.49 -2.92
C GLY A 62 1.47 20.98 -2.57
N ASP A 63 0.86 20.61 -1.44
CA ASP A 63 0.63 19.21 -1.05
C ASP A 63 -0.63 18.62 -1.68
N PHE A 64 -1.47 19.43 -2.28
CA PHE A 64 -2.63 18.98 -3.07
C PHE A 64 -2.16 18.40 -4.41
N ALA A 65 -2.62 17.23 -4.75
CA ALA A 65 -2.31 16.58 -6.02
C ALA A 65 -3.57 15.95 -6.62
N TRP A 66 -3.76 16.15 -7.93
CA TRP A 66 -4.87 15.56 -8.66
C TRP A 66 -4.73 14.04 -8.87
N TYR A 67 -3.52 13.53 -8.89
CA TYR A 67 -3.24 12.10 -9.08
C TYR A 67 -2.24 11.61 -8.03
N ASP A 68 -0.99 12.05 -8.09
CA ASP A 68 0.02 11.91 -7.07
C ASP A 68 0.99 13.09 -7.09
N HIS A 69 1.74 13.27 -6.01
CA HIS A 69 2.62 14.44 -5.84
C HIS A 69 3.93 14.34 -6.64
N VAL A 70 4.38 13.13 -7.00
CA VAL A 70 5.55 12.95 -7.86
C VAL A 70 5.19 13.33 -9.30
N LEU A 71 4.03 12.89 -9.79
CA LEU A 71 3.52 13.30 -11.10
C LEU A 71 3.25 14.81 -11.16
N THR A 72 2.74 15.40 -10.07
CA THR A 72 2.60 16.85 -9.96
C THR A 72 3.94 17.56 -10.11
N THR A 73 5.00 17.05 -9.48
CA THR A 73 6.36 17.56 -9.61
C THR A 73 6.87 17.40 -11.04
N THR A 74 6.61 16.28 -11.68
CA THR A 74 6.94 16.04 -13.10
C THR A 74 6.37 17.13 -14.02
N LEU A 75 5.09 17.50 -13.83
CA LEU A 75 4.48 18.56 -14.62
C LEU A 75 5.01 19.96 -14.26
N LEU A 76 5.27 20.23 -12.99
CA LEU A 76 5.88 21.48 -12.53
C LEU A 76 7.22 21.72 -13.22
N LEU A 77 8.00 20.65 -13.39
CA LEU A 77 9.33 20.67 -14.03
C LEU A 77 9.27 20.57 -15.56
N GLY A 78 8.10 20.51 -16.17
CA GLY A 78 7.95 20.34 -17.61
C GLY A 78 8.48 19.01 -18.15
N HIS A 79 8.71 18.04 -17.29
CA HIS A 79 9.34 16.75 -17.59
C HIS A 79 8.30 15.69 -18.00
N VAL A 80 7.53 15.96 -19.06
CA VAL A 80 6.49 15.07 -19.56
C VAL A 80 7.10 14.03 -20.52
N PRO A 81 6.78 12.72 -20.37
CA PRO A 81 7.25 11.71 -21.31
C PRO A 81 6.85 12.04 -22.75
N LYS A 82 7.77 11.85 -23.71
CA LYS A 82 7.60 12.27 -25.12
C LYS A 82 6.30 11.76 -25.75
N ARG A 83 5.87 10.53 -25.39
CA ARG A 83 4.61 9.95 -25.92
C ARG A 83 3.34 10.67 -25.45
N HIS A 84 3.44 11.48 -24.40
CA HIS A 84 2.33 12.28 -23.85
C HIS A 84 2.56 13.79 -24.07
N ALA A 85 3.70 14.17 -24.60
CA ALA A 85 4.04 15.57 -24.87
C ALA A 85 3.16 16.12 -25.97
N GLY A 86 2.68 17.34 -25.80
CA GLY A 86 1.82 18.04 -26.77
C GLY A 86 1.39 19.38 -26.22
N GLY A 87 2.16 20.42 -26.49
CA GLY A 87 1.90 21.75 -25.96
C GLY A 87 2.32 21.95 -24.51
N PHE A 88 1.79 22.98 -23.86
CA PHE A 88 2.09 23.32 -22.48
C PHE A 88 1.45 22.32 -21.52
N PRO A 89 2.17 21.79 -20.51
CA PRO A 89 1.61 20.83 -19.56
C PRO A 89 0.37 21.40 -18.84
N ASN A 90 -0.66 20.59 -18.73
CA ASN A 90 -1.92 20.95 -18.10
C ASN A 90 -2.54 19.73 -17.38
N LEU A 91 -3.74 19.91 -16.81
CA LEU A 91 -4.43 18.85 -16.07
C LEU A 91 -4.73 17.61 -16.93
N ASP A 92 -5.07 17.79 -18.21
CA ASP A 92 -5.28 16.66 -19.12
C ASP A 92 -4.00 15.91 -19.42
N THR A 93 -2.87 16.63 -19.54
CA THR A 93 -1.53 16.03 -19.66
C THR A 93 -1.23 15.15 -18.45
N LEU A 94 -1.50 15.63 -17.24
CA LEU A 94 -1.33 14.89 -16.00
C LEU A 94 -2.11 13.56 -16.02
N PHE A 95 -3.37 13.60 -16.38
CA PHE A 95 -4.21 12.39 -16.46
C PHE A 95 -3.78 11.44 -17.58
N LYS A 96 -3.29 11.95 -18.71
CA LYS A 96 -2.74 11.10 -19.79
C LYS A 96 -1.51 10.34 -19.33
N VAL A 97 -0.59 10.98 -18.61
CA VAL A 97 0.60 10.32 -18.08
C VAL A 97 0.22 9.23 -17.07
N GLY A 98 -0.70 9.53 -16.15
CA GLY A 98 -1.10 8.60 -15.09
C GLY A 98 -1.97 7.45 -15.55
N ARG A 99 -2.82 7.64 -16.58
CA ARG A 99 -3.84 6.68 -17.00
C ARG A 99 -3.62 6.09 -18.39
N GLY A 100 -2.73 6.68 -19.17
CA GLY A 100 -2.63 6.40 -20.59
C GLY A 100 -3.78 7.05 -21.40
N GLN A 101 -3.72 6.88 -22.70
CA GLN A 101 -4.73 7.35 -23.62
C GLN A 101 -5.12 6.23 -24.58
N SER A 102 -6.39 5.79 -24.49
CA SER A 102 -6.97 4.89 -25.49
C SER A 102 -7.44 5.71 -26.68
N GLN A 103 -7.09 5.34 -27.89
CA GLN A 103 -7.71 5.91 -29.09
C GLN A 103 -8.97 5.10 -29.43
N ALA A 104 -10.13 5.64 -29.07
CA ALA A 104 -11.39 5.11 -29.55
C ALA A 104 -11.50 5.36 -31.07
N GLY A 105 -11.52 4.29 -31.89
CA GLY A 105 -11.96 4.33 -33.27
C GLY A 105 -10.91 4.30 -34.39
N CYS A 106 -9.61 4.29 -34.12
CA CYS A 106 -8.61 3.91 -35.12
C CYS A 106 -7.72 2.81 -34.58
N GLY A 107 -7.36 1.80 -35.34
CA GLY A 107 -6.51 0.69 -34.92
C GLY A 107 -5.05 1.06 -34.59
N CYS A 108 -4.81 2.28 -34.11
CA CYS A 108 -3.50 2.77 -33.67
C CYS A 108 -3.34 2.51 -32.17
N ALA A 109 -2.15 2.08 -31.75
CA ALA A 109 -1.83 1.92 -30.33
C ALA A 109 -1.91 3.27 -29.63
N GLY A 110 -2.78 3.39 -28.60
CA GLY A 110 -2.84 4.56 -27.72
C GLY A 110 -1.52 4.70 -26.92
N ALA A 111 -1.24 5.88 -26.39
CA ALA A 111 -0.07 6.09 -25.53
C ALA A 111 -0.29 5.39 -24.17
N ALA A 112 0.61 4.48 -23.83
CA ALA A 112 0.56 3.77 -22.55
C ALA A 112 0.82 4.71 -21.37
N ALA A 113 0.17 4.45 -20.23
CA ALA A 113 0.47 5.11 -18.97
C ALA A 113 1.94 4.88 -18.58
N SER A 114 2.50 5.78 -17.80
CA SER A 114 3.77 5.53 -17.13
C SER A 114 3.63 4.50 -16.02
N ASP A 115 4.71 3.85 -15.65
CA ASP A 115 4.70 2.85 -14.58
C ASP A 115 4.32 3.49 -13.24
N MET A 116 3.75 2.68 -12.38
CA MET A 116 3.35 3.05 -11.04
C MET A 116 4.00 2.14 -10.03
N THR A 117 4.49 2.70 -8.93
CA THR A 117 5.05 1.93 -7.84
C THR A 117 4.67 2.52 -6.47
N LYS A 118 4.96 1.79 -5.41
CA LYS A 118 4.67 2.23 -4.05
C LYS A 118 5.53 3.42 -3.62
N TRP A 119 4.91 4.34 -2.88
CA TRP A 119 5.58 5.38 -2.14
C TRP A 119 6.21 4.77 -0.89
N PHE A 120 7.47 4.38 -0.99
CA PHE A 120 8.23 3.69 0.05
C PHE A 120 7.50 2.42 0.54
N ASN A 121 7.39 2.23 1.84
CA ASN A 121 6.68 1.10 2.45
C ASN A 121 5.21 1.45 2.83
N THR A 122 4.61 2.42 2.15
CA THR A 122 3.20 2.81 2.33
C THR A 122 2.29 2.11 1.32
N ASN A 123 0.98 2.23 1.50
CA ASN A 123 -0.01 1.79 0.52
C ASN A 123 -0.35 2.86 -0.54
N TYR A 124 0.27 4.03 -0.45
CA TYR A 124 0.18 5.07 -1.46
C TYR A 124 1.14 4.78 -2.62
N HIS A 125 0.73 5.11 -3.84
CA HIS A 125 1.50 4.87 -5.05
C HIS A 125 1.72 6.16 -5.82
N TYR A 126 2.80 6.18 -6.60
CA TYR A 126 3.12 7.31 -7.48
C TYR A 126 3.49 6.83 -8.88
N ILE A 127 3.32 7.73 -9.85
CA ILE A 127 3.75 7.53 -11.23
C ILE A 127 5.25 7.77 -11.32
N VAL A 128 5.98 6.77 -11.82
CA VAL A 128 7.45 6.77 -11.89
C VAL A 128 7.92 7.73 -12.97
N PRO A 129 8.75 8.75 -12.65
CA PRO A 129 9.39 9.61 -13.64
C PRO A 129 10.29 8.81 -14.58
N GLU A 130 10.25 9.14 -15.88
CA GLU A 130 11.01 8.46 -16.92
C GLU A 130 12.09 9.41 -17.45
N PHE A 131 13.37 9.04 -17.29
CA PHE A 131 14.51 9.89 -17.63
C PHE A 131 15.26 9.41 -18.88
N SER A 132 15.57 10.36 -19.76
CA SER A 132 16.47 10.21 -20.91
C SER A 132 17.66 11.15 -20.76
N LYS A 133 18.79 10.81 -21.36
CA LYS A 133 20.06 11.58 -21.21
C LYS A 133 19.96 13.06 -21.68
N ASP A 134 19.06 13.33 -22.62
CA ASP A 134 18.88 14.67 -23.20
C ASP A 134 17.74 15.47 -22.54
N ASP A 135 17.15 14.97 -21.46
CA ASP A 135 16.06 15.64 -20.76
C ASP A 135 16.49 17.00 -20.22
N THR A 136 15.55 17.94 -20.31
CA THR A 136 15.66 19.29 -19.78
C THR A 136 14.49 19.55 -18.81
N PHE A 137 14.70 20.49 -17.91
CA PHE A 137 13.73 20.85 -16.91
C PHE A 137 13.53 22.35 -16.89
N GLU A 138 12.29 22.78 -16.87
CA GLU A 138 11.90 24.18 -16.69
C GLU A 138 10.58 24.30 -15.94
N VAL A 139 10.39 25.40 -15.26
CA VAL A 139 9.13 25.65 -14.54
C VAL A 139 8.01 25.82 -15.56
N SER A 140 7.08 24.87 -15.59
CA SER A 140 6.04 24.80 -16.61
C SER A 140 4.63 24.93 -16.01
N TRP A 141 4.13 23.90 -15.32
CA TRP A 141 2.77 23.92 -14.80
C TRP A 141 2.64 24.85 -13.57
N PRO A 142 1.79 25.90 -13.61
CA PRO A 142 1.79 26.94 -12.59
C PRO A 142 1.01 26.61 -11.31
N GLN A 143 0.42 25.45 -11.18
CA GLN A 143 -0.51 25.11 -10.10
C GLN A 143 0.03 25.44 -8.70
N LEU A 144 1.30 25.10 -8.41
CA LEU A 144 1.92 25.39 -7.10
C LEU A 144 1.78 26.89 -6.73
N PHE A 145 2.12 27.76 -7.67
CA PHE A 145 2.14 29.21 -7.44
C PHE A 145 0.74 29.81 -7.38
N GLU A 146 -0.20 29.23 -8.13
CA GLU A 146 -1.62 29.59 -8.08
C GLU A 146 -2.22 29.23 -6.73
N GLU A 147 -1.95 28.04 -6.22
CA GLU A 147 -2.39 27.58 -4.88
C GLU A 147 -1.82 28.43 -3.75
N ILE A 148 -0.56 28.81 -3.83
CA ILE A 148 0.05 29.72 -2.85
C ILE A 148 -0.65 31.08 -2.85
N ASN A 149 -0.89 31.68 -4.01
CA ASN A 149 -1.63 32.94 -4.13
C ASN A 149 -3.05 32.80 -3.58
N GLU A 150 -3.75 31.71 -3.89
CA GLU A 150 -5.09 31.40 -3.40
C GLU A 150 -5.12 31.35 -1.86
N ALA A 151 -4.17 30.65 -1.24
CA ALA A 151 -4.08 30.53 0.21
C ALA A 151 -3.71 31.85 0.88
N VAL A 152 -2.76 32.60 0.33
CA VAL A 152 -2.34 33.91 0.86
C VAL A 152 -3.48 34.92 0.77
N GLN A 153 -4.22 34.96 -0.34
CA GLN A 153 -5.40 35.83 -0.51
C GLN A 153 -6.52 35.48 0.47
N ALA A 154 -6.64 34.20 0.85
CA ALA A 154 -7.55 33.74 1.90
C ALA A 154 -7.06 34.05 3.34
N GLY A 155 -5.89 34.66 3.49
CA GLY A 155 -5.33 35.09 4.79
C GLY A 155 -4.52 34.03 5.51
N HIS A 156 -4.11 32.96 4.85
CA HIS A 156 -3.31 31.89 5.45
C HIS A 156 -1.80 32.20 5.36
N LYS A 157 -1.06 31.86 6.42
CA LYS A 157 0.41 31.85 6.42
C LYS A 157 0.89 30.50 5.88
N VAL A 158 1.36 30.46 4.64
CA VAL A 158 1.67 29.21 3.95
C VAL A 158 3.12 28.77 4.11
N LYS A 159 3.31 27.47 4.19
CA LYS A 159 4.56 26.76 4.03
C LYS A 159 4.40 25.80 2.85
N PRO A 160 4.93 26.15 1.66
CA PRO A 160 4.86 25.28 0.49
C PRO A 160 5.59 23.95 0.72
N VAL A 161 5.09 22.90 0.08
CA VAL A 161 5.65 21.55 0.10
C VAL A 161 6.16 21.20 -1.29
N LEU A 162 7.43 20.83 -1.38
CA LEU A 162 8.09 20.39 -2.61
C LEU A 162 8.73 19.02 -2.40
N LEU A 163 8.63 18.17 -3.42
CA LEU A 163 9.51 17.01 -3.50
C LEU A 163 10.94 17.48 -3.86
N GLY A 164 11.94 17.02 -3.14
CA GLY A 164 13.32 17.43 -3.33
C GLY A 164 13.94 16.88 -4.61
N PRO A 165 14.96 17.59 -5.18
CA PRO A 165 15.53 17.24 -6.47
C PRO A 165 16.24 15.88 -6.46
N VAL A 166 16.92 15.53 -5.39
CA VAL A 166 17.64 14.25 -5.31
C VAL A 166 16.67 13.08 -5.19
N SER A 167 15.64 13.21 -4.35
CA SER A 167 14.59 12.20 -4.26
C SER A 167 13.82 12.07 -5.57
N TYR A 168 13.52 13.15 -6.27
CA TYR A 168 12.83 13.11 -7.56
C TYR A 168 13.59 12.27 -8.60
N LEU A 169 14.90 12.47 -8.73
CA LEU A 169 15.74 11.65 -9.60
C LEU A 169 15.81 10.19 -9.14
N TYR A 170 16.00 9.97 -7.84
CA TYR A 170 16.12 8.62 -7.28
C TYR A 170 14.88 7.77 -7.54
N LEU A 171 13.70 8.37 -7.40
CA LEU A 171 12.40 7.70 -7.54
C LEU A 171 11.98 7.40 -8.99
N GLY A 172 12.72 7.89 -9.97
CA GLY A 172 12.49 7.63 -11.38
C GLY A 172 13.32 6.46 -11.92
N LYS A 173 13.22 6.27 -13.23
CA LYS A 173 13.96 5.24 -13.96
C LYS A 173 14.52 5.79 -15.26
N GLU A 174 15.65 5.19 -15.72
CA GLU A 174 16.18 5.42 -17.05
C GLU A 174 15.31 4.67 -18.09
N VAL A 175 15.03 5.32 -19.21
CA VAL A 175 14.37 4.70 -20.38
C VAL A 175 15.34 4.39 -21.50
N GLU A 176 16.63 4.71 -21.32
CA GLU A 176 17.73 4.44 -22.23
C GLU A 176 18.83 3.65 -21.53
N GLU A 177 19.40 2.66 -22.19
CA GLU A 177 20.53 1.90 -21.66
C GLU A 177 21.83 2.72 -21.62
N GLY A 178 22.69 2.43 -20.65
CA GLY A 178 24.02 3.04 -20.54
C GLY A 178 24.05 4.50 -20.11
N PHE A 179 22.97 4.98 -19.49
CA PHE A 179 22.80 6.32 -18.97
C PHE A 179 22.49 6.26 -17.46
N ASP A 180 23.05 7.19 -16.68
CA ASP A 180 22.77 7.37 -15.26
C ASP A 180 21.97 8.67 -15.06
N ARG A 181 20.75 8.55 -14.56
CA ARG A 181 19.85 9.69 -14.33
C ARG A 181 20.40 10.72 -13.34
N LEU A 182 21.32 10.32 -12.46
CA LEU A 182 21.96 11.26 -11.53
C LEU A 182 22.77 12.34 -12.28
N THR A 183 23.22 12.07 -13.51
CA THR A 183 23.91 13.06 -14.36
C THR A 183 23.03 14.24 -14.77
N LEU A 184 21.70 14.11 -14.65
CA LEU A 184 20.75 15.19 -14.92
C LEU A 184 20.64 16.20 -13.76
N LEU A 185 21.21 15.92 -12.60
CA LEU A 185 21.08 16.76 -11.41
C LEU A 185 21.40 18.25 -11.67
N PRO A 186 22.50 18.64 -12.33
CA PRO A 186 22.78 20.05 -12.58
C PRO A 186 21.68 20.77 -13.39
N ARG A 187 21.09 20.09 -14.39
CA ARG A 187 19.98 20.65 -15.17
C ARG A 187 18.72 20.81 -14.34
N LEU A 188 18.41 19.79 -13.52
CA LEU A 188 17.26 19.81 -12.63
C LEU A 188 17.36 20.95 -11.60
N LEU A 189 18.54 21.19 -11.04
CA LEU A 189 18.75 22.23 -10.04
C LEU A 189 18.48 23.62 -10.57
N THR A 190 18.68 23.87 -11.86
CA THR A 190 18.33 25.17 -12.50
C THR A 190 16.82 25.43 -12.39
N ALA A 191 16.00 24.42 -12.61
CA ALA A 191 14.54 24.55 -12.43
C ALA A 191 14.18 24.79 -10.96
N TYR A 192 14.80 24.08 -10.01
CA TYR A 192 14.56 24.30 -8.58
C TYR A 192 14.98 25.70 -8.12
N GLN A 193 16.08 26.26 -8.62
CA GLN A 193 16.44 27.66 -8.36
C GLN A 193 15.33 28.61 -8.82
N ALA A 194 14.77 28.40 -10.02
CA ALA A 194 13.67 29.20 -10.54
C ALA A 194 12.40 29.05 -9.69
N ILE A 195 12.10 27.85 -9.21
CA ILE A 195 10.95 27.62 -8.29
C ILE A 195 11.16 28.41 -7.00
N LEU A 196 12.30 28.29 -6.35
CA LEU A 196 12.59 28.97 -5.08
C LEU A 196 12.58 30.50 -5.24
N ALA A 197 13.14 31.02 -6.34
CA ALA A 197 13.09 32.45 -6.64
C ALA A 197 11.64 32.95 -6.81
N LYS A 198 10.79 32.15 -7.44
CA LYS A 198 9.37 32.49 -7.59
C LYS A 198 8.63 32.43 -6.25
N LEU A 199 8.90 31.47 -5.40
CA LEU A 199 8.38 31.39 -4.03
C LEU A 199 8.79 32.62 -3.20
N ALA A 200 10.05 33.04 -3.28
CA ALA A 200 10.54 34.25 -2.64
C ALA A 200 9.76 35.48 -3.09
N SER A 201 9.50 35.61 -4.41
CA SER A 201 8.72 36.73 -4.98
C SER A 201 7.26 36.73 -4.52
N GLN A 202 6.71 35.61 -4.07
CA GLN A 202 5.39 35.50 -3.49
C GLN A 202 5.35 35.76 -1.96
N GLY A 203 6.50 36.11 -1.36
CA GLY A 203 6.61 36.39 0.07
C GLY A 203 6.63 35.16 0.96
N VAL A 204 6.96 34.00 0.42
CA VAL A 204 7.11 32.75 1.18
C VAL A 204 8.32 32.86 2.11
N GLU A 205 8.13 32.62 3.41
CA GLU A 205 9.21 32.65 4.42
C GLU A 205 9.94 31.31 4.50
N TRP A 206 9.19 30.21 4.56
CA TRP A 206 9.69 28.85 4.67
C TRP A 206 9.15 27.94 3.57
N VAL A 207 10.00 27.08 3.04
CA VAL A 207 9.60 25.98 2.16
C VAL A 207 10.01 24.64 2.80
N GLN A 208 9.10 23.70 2.76
CA GLN A 208 9.36 22.31 3.10
C GLN A 208 9.86 21.59 1.83
N ILE A 209 11.06 21.03 1.89
CA ILE A 209 11.61 20.21 0.80
C ILE A 209 11.74 18.78 1.30
N ASP A 210 10.94 17.90 0.73
CA ASP A 210 10.88 16.49 1.11
C ASP A 210 11.98 15.68 0.42
N GLU A 211 12.91 15.15 1.21
CA GLU A 211 13.96 14.25 0.75
C GLU A 211 13.89 12.90 1.50
N PRO A 212 12.80 12.15 1.28
CA PRO A 212 12.56 10.92 2.04
C PRO A 212 13.59 9.83 1.80
N ILE A 213 14.34 9.87 0.70
CA ILE A 213 15.41 8.90 0.46
C ILE A 213 16.56 8.99 1.46
N LEU A 214 16.68 10.11 2.20
CA LEU A 214 17.63 10.23 3.32
C LEU A 214 17.38 9.22 4.45
N SER A 215 16.19 8.64 4.49
CA SER A 215 15.83 7.56 5.43
C SER A 215 16.22 6.16 4.92
N LEU A 216 16.76 6.04 3.72
CA LEU A 216 17.22 4.79 3.14
C LEU A 216 18.72 4.55 3.42
N GLU A 217 19.19 3.34 3.13
CA GLU A 217 20.60 3.02 3.01
C GLU A 217 21.07 3.40 1.59
N LEU A 218 21.59 4.61 1.43
CA LEU A 218 21.97 5.17 0.13
C LEU A 218 23.36 4.71 -0.31
N GLU A 219 23.48 4.41 -1.60
CA GLU A 219 24.78 4.33 -2.24
C GLU A 219 25.50 5.68 -2.16
N LYS A 220 26.84 5.64 -2.10
CA LYS A 220 27.68 6.81 -1.88
C LYS A 220 27.39 7.96 -2.85
N GLN A 221 27.22 7.67 -4.14
CA GLN A 221 26.93 8.68 -5.16
C GLN A 221 25.65 9.45 -4.91
N TRP A 222 24.58 8.78 -4.45
CA TRP A 222 23.31 9.40 -4.09
C TRP A 222 23.42 10.23 -2.81
N ALA A 223 24.13 9.71 -1.81
CA ALA A 223 24.37 10.44 -0.57
C ALA A 223 25.23 11.69 -0.77
N ASP A 224 26.20 11.65 -1.68
CA ASP A 224 27.07 12.80 -2.01
C ASP A 224 26.35 13.86 -2.87
N ALA A 225 25.33 13.48 -3.63
CA ALA A 225 24.55 14.37 -4.48
C ALA A 225 23.82 15.49 -3.71
N PHE A 226 23.46 15.25 -2.46
CA PHE A 226 22.79 16.26 -1.61
C PHE A 226 23.63 17.51 -1.40
N LYS A 227 24.94 17.36 -1.21
CA LYS A 227 25.84 18.50 -1.01
C LYS A 227 25.83 19.44 -2.22
N LEU A 228 25.99 18.90 -3.42
CA LEU A 228 25.88 19.68 -4.65
C LEU A 228 24.51 20.34 -4.79
N ALA A 229 23.44 19.55 -4.61
CA ALA A 229 22.09 20.03 -4.79
C ALA A 229 21.78 21.25 -3.91
N TYR A 230 22.01 21.14 -2.62
CA TYR A 230 21.65 22.19 -1.68
C TYR A 230 22.61 23.40 -1.67
N GLN A 231 23.85 23.24 -2.13
CA GLN A 231 24.73 24.37 -2.41
C GLN A 231 24.23 25.23 -3.59
N VAL A 232 23.64 24.60 -4.60
CA VAL A 232 23.16 25.26 -5.81
C VAL A 232 21.81 25.94 -5.58
N ILE A 233 20.86 25.29 -4.93
CA ILE A 233 19.47 25.79 -4.81
C ILE A 233 19.24 26.81 -3.69
N ARG A 234 20.29 27.49 -3.22
CA ARG A 234 20.17 28.56 -2.23
C ARG A 234 19.24 29.67 -2.69
N SER A 235 18.44 30.19 -1.78
CA SER A 235 17.54 31.31 -2.03
C SER A 235 17.30 32.10 -0.72
N ASP A 236 16.51 33.17 -0.81
CA ASP A 236 16.07 33.94 0.35
C ASP A 236 14.96 33.25 1.15
N VAL A 237 14.38 32.18 0.60
CA VAL A 237 13.38 31.34 1.32
C VAL A 237 14.13 30.37 2.21
N LYS A 238 13.76 30.30 3.47
CA LYS A 238 14.31 29.32 4.43
C LYS A 238 13.85 27.91 4.07
N VAL A 239 14.76 26.96 4.13
CA VAL A 239 14.51 25.55 3.77
C VAL A 239 14.41 24.69 5.02
N LEU A 240 13.25 24.05 5.19
CA LEU A 240 13.07 22.93 6.10
C LEU A 240 13.30 21.63 5.31
N LEU A 241 14.50 21.04 5.47
CA LEU A 241 14.79 19.73 4.90
C LEU A 241 13.96 18.67 5.65
N THR A 242 13.15 17.93 4.92
CA THR A 242 12.11 17.08 5.53
C THR A 242 12.33 15.62 5.19
N THR A 243 12.41 14.80 6.24
CA THR A 243 12.60 13.35 6.15
C THR A 243 11.50 12.63 6.93
N TYR A 244 11.16 11.42 6.54
CA TYR A 244 10.15 10.63 7.24
C TYR A 244 10.27 9.13 6.93
N PHE A 245 9.45 8.33 7.60
CA PHE A 245 9.27 6.88 7.51
C PHE A 245 10.34 6.04 8.21
N ASP A 246 11.53 6.57 8.47
CA ASP A 246 12.60 5.89 9.22
C ASP A 246 13.63 6.89 9.77
N SER A 247 14.65 6.38 10.43
CA SER A 247 15.78 7.14 10.97
C SER A 247 16.70 7.67 9.88
N VAL A 248 17.25 8.85 10.10
CA VAL A 248 18.31 9.46 9.28
C VAL A 248 19.71 9.38 9.92
N THR A 249 19.88 8.59 10.97
CA THR A 249 21.17 8.49 11.67
C THR A 249 22.31 8.06 10.77
N ASP A 250 22.05 7.24 9.75
CA ASP A 250 23.06 6.79 8.77
C ASP A 250 23.55 7.92 7.85
N THR A 251 22.73 8.94 7.64
CA THR A 251 23.01 10.08 6.75
C THR A 251 23.19 11.39 7.50
N LEU A 252 23.01 11.39 8.82
CA LEU A 252 22.94 12.60 9.65
C LEU A 252 24.21 13.47 9.55
N ASP A 253 25.39 12.87 9.51
CA ASP A 253 26.65 13.60 9.37
C ASP A 253 26.76 14.39 8.05
N LYS A 254 26.12 13.86 6.97
CA LYS A 254 26.02 14.57 5.70
C LYS A 254 24.94 15.63 5.72
N ILE A 255 23.82 15.36 6.37
CA ILE A 255 22.68 16.29 6.48
C ILE A 255 23.12 17.58 7.18
N VAL A 256 23.83 17.48 8.30
CA VAL A 256 24.24 18.66 9.10
C VAL A 256 25.28 19.55 8.40
N GLU A 257 25.88 19.11 7.31
CA GLU A 257 26.76 19.91 6.44
C GLU A 257 26.00 20.69 5.35
N LEU A 258 24.72 20.42 5.15
CA LEU A 258 23.91 21.06 4.11
C LEU A 258 23.57 22.51 4.48
N PRO A 259 23.56 23.43 3.52
CA PRO A 259 23.18 24.82 3.75
C PRO A 259 21.65 24.99 3.76
N VAL A 260 21.00 24.45 4.75
CA VAL A 260 19.54 24.56 5.01
C VAL A 260 19.29 25.23 6.35
N ASP A 261 18.06 25.54 6.69
CA ASP A 261 17.69 26.30 7.88
C ASP A 261 17.03 25.45 8.97
N GLY A 262 16.72 24.21 8.65
CA GLY A 262 16.12 23.28 9.61
C GLY A 262 16.01 21.86 9.05
N LEU A 263 15.76 20.93 9.98
CA LEU A 263 15.58 19.52 9.72
C LEU A 263 14.29 19.02 10.38
N HIS A 264 13.47 18.33 9.61
CA HIS A 264 12.36 17.54 10.14
C HIS A 264 12.74 16.07 10.18
N VAL A 265 12.44 15.40 11.30
CA VAL A 265 12.64 13.96 11.50
C VAL A 265 11.37 13.29 12.00
N ASP A 266 11.17 12.06 11.56
CA ASP A 266 10.03 11.20 11.97
C ASP A 266 10.35 10.51 13.30
N LEU A 267 9.78 11.04 14.37
CA LEU A 267 9.93 10.49 15.72
C LEU A 267 8.82 9.50 16.11
N SER A 268 7.92 9.18 15.17
CA SER A 268 6.97 8.08 15.32
C SER A 268 7.54 6.77 14.78
N ALA A 269 8.10 6.81 13.57
CA ALA A 269 8.76 5.63 12.97
C ALA A 269 10.10 5.31 13.64
N ALA A 270 10.88 6.32 14.00
CA ALA A 270 12.22 6.18 14.58
C ALA A 270 12.44 7.11 15.79
N PRO A 271 11.77 6.84 16.91
CA PRO A 271 11.86 7.67 18.10
C PRO A 271 13.27 7.75 18.70
N GLN A 272 14.08 6.73 18.52
CA GLN A 272 15.43 6.61 19.07
C GLN A 272 16.44 7.60 18.46
N GLN A 273 16.14 8.20 17.31
CA GLN A 273 17.05 9.15 16.67
C GLN A 273 17.10 10.54 17.31
N LEU A 274 16.17 10.86 18.23
CA LEU A 274 16.01 12.21 18.77
C LEU A 274 17.29 12.74 19.41
N ASP A 275 17.91 11.95 20.29
CA ASP A 275 19.09 12.39 21.05
C ASP A 275 20.29 12.66 20.12
N ASP A 276 20.51 11.78 19.12
CA ASP A 276 21.59 11.95 18.13
C ASP A 276 21.36 13.20 17.27
N VAL A 277 20.11 13.43 16.84
CA VAL A 277 19.75 14.61 16.04
C VAL A 277 19.96 15.89 16.87
N VAL A 278 19.47 15.94 18.10
CA VAL A 278 19.62 17.12 18.99
C VAL A 278 21.10 17.39 19.31
N ALA A 279 21.92 16.34 19.45
CA ALA A 279 23.34 16.47 19.72
C ALA A 279 24.14 17.06 18.54
N LYS A 280 23.76 16.73 17.32
CA LYS A 280 24.46 17.12 16.08
C LYS A 280 23.84 18.31 15.34
N LEU A 281 22.67 18.80 15.78
CA LEU A 281 21.95 19.87 15.10
C LEU A 281 22.83 21.15 15.03
N PRO A 282 23.08 21.73 13.86
CA PRO A 282 23.85 22.96 13.74
C PRO A 282 23.19 24.13 14.48
N GLU A 283 24.02 25.01 15.01
CA GLU A 283 23.54 26.24 15.65
C GLU A 283 22.70 27.08 14.68
N GLY A 284 21.55 27.54 15.15
CA GLY A 284 20.62 28.34 14.36
C GLY A 284 19.60 27.56 13.57
N TRP A 285 19.79 26.25 13.40
CA TRP A 285 18.78 25.41 12.72
C TRP A 285 17.53 25.18 13.58
N VAL A 286 16.43 25.02 12.88
CA VAL A 286 15.16 24.53 13.45
C VAL A 286 15.17 23.01 13.46
N LEU A 287 14.73 22.42 14.57
CA LEU A 287 14.34 21.00 14.64
C LEU A 287 12.83 20.90 14.58
N SER A 288 12.30 20.30 13.53
CA SER A 288 10.88 19.93 13.45
C SER A 288 10.70 18.49 13.91
N ALA A 289 10.08 18.35 15.10
CA ALA A 289 9.85 17.07 15.74
C ALA A 289 8.53 16.45 15.26
N GLY A 290 8.61 15.42 14.43
CA GLY A 290 7.47 14.68 13.91
C GLY A 290 6.95 13.65 14.91
N VAL A 291 6.22 14.08 15.91
CA VAL A 291 5.76 13.23 17.03
C VAL A 291 4.31 12.78 16.94
N VAL A 292 3.51 13.37 16.07
CA VAL A 292 2.13 12.94 15.81
C VAL A 292 2.13 12.03 14.59
N ASN A 293 1.82 10.75 14.80
CA ASN A 293 1.91 9.74 13.76
C ASN A 293 0.92 10.01 12.59
N GLY A 294 1.46 10.32 11.42
CA GLY A 294 0.68 10.60 10.21
C GLY A 294 0.25 9.36 9.41
N ARG A 295 0.76 8.17 9.75
CA ARG A 295 0.52 6.93 9.00
C ARG A 295 -0.50 5.99 9.62
N ASN A 296 -0.94 6.27 10.85
CA ASN A 296 -1.86 5.41 11.56
C ASN A 296 -3.04 6.23 12.12
N VAL A 297 -4.01 5.54 12.66
CA VAL A 297 -5.29 6.11 13.11
C VAL A 297 -5.37 6.33 14.61
N TRP A 298 -4.28 6.04 15.34
CA TRP A 298 -4.29 6.11 16.81
C TRP A 298 -4.19 7.52 17.32
N ARG A 299 -4.94 7.79 18.39
CA ARG A 299 -4.79 8.97 19.21
C ARG A 299 -3.37 8.99 19.82
N SER A 300 -2.71 10.12 19.79
CA SER A 300 -1.39 10.29 20.40
C SER A 300 -1.47 10.32 21.93
N ASP A 301 -0.49 9.73 22.60
CA ASP A 301 -0.24 9.95 24.02
C ASP A 301 0.50 11.29 24.18
N LEU A 302 -0.27 12.38 24.20
CA LEU A 302 0.29 13.74 24.20
C LEU A 302 1.06 14.06 25.48
N SER A 303 0.68 13.48 26.62
CA SER A 303 1.45 13.67 27.85
C SER A 303 2.83 13.04 27.79
N ALA A 304 2.95 11.86 27.18
CA ALA A 304 4.25 11.23 26.94
C ALA A 304 5.10 12.03 25.94
N GLN A 305 4.49 12.60 24.89
CA GLN A 305 5.22 13.45 23.95
C GLN A 305 5.65 14.77 24.59
N LEU A 306 4.82 15.37 25.44
CA LEU A 306 5.18 16.57 26.19
C LEU A 306 6.38 16.32 27.10
N GLU A 307 6.36 15.24 27.89
CA GLU A 307 7.46 14.83 28.75
C GLU A 307 8.77 14.62 27.96
N ARG A 308 8.67 13.97 26.80
CA ARG A 308 9.80 13.70 25.93
C ARG A 308 10.40 14.96 25.30
N LEU A 309 9.57 15.92 24.88
CA LEU A 309 10.01 17.12 24.19
C LEU A 309 10.39 18.27 25.13
N GLN A 310 9.97 18.24 26.40
CA GLN A 310 10.26 19.31 27.36
C GLN A 310 11.75 19.60 27.49
N PRO A 311 12.65 18.59 27.68
CA PRO A 311 14.10 18.86 27.74
C PRO A 311 14.66 19.42 26.43
N VAL A 312 14.09 19.02 25.29
CA VAL A 312 14.48 19.54 23.97
C VAL A 312 14.04 21.00 23.81
N LYS A 313 12.85 21.35 24.31
CA LYS A 313 12.35 22.74 24.34
C LYS A 313 13.23 23.63 25.20
N GLU A 314 13.67 23.16 26.35
CA GLU A 314 14.60 23.88 27.24
C GLU A 314 15.95 24.15 26.55
N LYS A 315 16.44 23.19 25.74
CA LYS A 315 17.71 23.32 25.02
C LYS A 315 17.60 24.20 23.77
N LEU A 316 16.57 24.01 22.96
CA LEU A 316 16.43 24.64 21.64
C LEU A 316 15.54 25.87 21.59
N GLY A 317 14.74 26.11 22.66
CA GLY A 317 13.83 27.26 22.73
C GLY A 317 12.83 27.30 21.57
N ASP A 318 12.82 28.40 20.85
CA ASP A 318 11.94 28.63 19.66
C ASP A 318 12.40 27.89 18.41
N LYS A 319 13.57 27.25 18.44
CA LYS A 319 14.06 26.40 17.37
C LYS A 319 13.45 25.00 17.39
N LEU A 320 12.73 24.62 18.45
CA LEU A 320 11.93 23.40 18.44
C LEU A 320 10.56 23.70 17.80
N TRP A 321 10.26 23.00 16.74
CA TRP A 321 8.94 22.96 16.11
C TRP A 321 8.27 21.60 16.36
N VAL A 322 6.95 21.57 16.31
CA VAL A 322 6.16 20.35 16.48
C VAL A 322 5.34 20.09 15.22
N ALA A 323 5.36 18.85 14.76
CA ALA A 323 4.67 18.48 13.54
C ALA A 323 4.11 17.05 13.56
N SER A 324 3.33 16.72 12.53
CA SER A 324 3.06 15.33 12.15
C SER A 324 4.36 14.64 11.69
N SER A 325 4.42 13.33 11.87
CA SER A 325 5.62 12.54 11.52
C SER A 325 5.90 12.51 10.03
N CYS A 326 4.84 12.48 9.23
CA CYS A 326 4.82 12.55 7.77
C CYS A 326 3.54 13.26 7.32
N SER A 327 3.26 13.28 6.02
CA SER A 327 1.98 13.81 5.51
C SER A 327 0.79 13.05 6.09
N LEU A 328 -0.22 13.76 6.51
CA LEU A 328 -1.50 13.19 6.98
C LEU A 328 -2.34 12.55 5.85
N LEU A 329 -1.86 12.60 4.62
CA LEU A 329 -2.51 11.93 3.49
C LEU A 329 -2.70 10.43 3.72
N HIS A 330 -1.88 9.83 4.58
CA HIS A 330 -1.94 8.41 4.93
C HIS A 330 -2.98 8.09 6.02
N SER A 331 -3.59 9.11 6.62
CA SER A 331 -4.67 8.99 7.61
C SER A 331 -6.02 9.30 6.97
N PRO A 332 -7.12 8.67 7.43
CA PRO A 332 -8.48 9.12 7.08
C PRO A 332 -8.71 10.57 7.52
N VAL A 333 -9.74 11.22 6.96
CA VAL A 333 -9.90 12.68 7.08
C VAL A 333 -10.47 13.12 8.42
N ASP A 334 -11.70 12.67 8.79
CA ASP A 334 -12.40 13.13 9.99
C ASP A 334 -13.10 12.00 10.73
N LEU A 335 -12.66 11.74 11.97
CA LEU A 335 -13.22 10.73 12.87
C LEU A 335 -14.66 11.04 13.27
N GLN A 336 -15.10 12.30 13.28
CA GLN A 336 -16.45 12.66 13.68
C GLN A 336 -17.52 12.06 12.77
N LEU A 337 -17.18 11.70 11.53
CA LEU A 337 -18.08 11.04 10.60
C LEU A 337 -18.38 9.57 10.98
N GLU A 338 -17.57 8.98 11.85
CA GLU A 338 -17.73 7.62 12.33
C GLU A 338 -18.78 7.55 13.46
N THR A 339 -20.05 7.57 13.11
CA THR A 339 -21.15 7.60 14.06
C THR A 339 -21.55 6.21 14.59
N GLU A 340 -21.03 5.15 13.99
CA GLU A 340 -21.36 3.76 14.36
C GLU A 340 -20.33 3.14 15.32
N LEU A 341 -19.18 3.80 15.54
CA LEU A 341 -18.19 3.36 16.51
C LEU A 341 -18.68 3.61 17.94
N SER A 342 -18.38 2.67 18.85
CA SER A 342 -18.58 2.90 20.28
C SER A 342 -17.74 4.09 20.76
N GLU A 343 -18.20 4.80 21.78
CA GLU A 343 -17.46 5.94 22.35
C GLU A 343 -16.06 5.53 22.86
N GLU A 344 -15.93 4.33 23.41
CA GLU A 344 -14.64 3.80 23.85
C GLU A 344 -13.64 3.69 22.67
N VAL A 345 -14.04 2.99 21.60
CA VAL A 345 -13.21 2.77 20.41
C VAL A 345 -12.91 4.09 19.72
N LYS A 346 -13.89 4.97 19.59
CA LYS A 346 -13.72 6.30 19.01
C LYS A 346 -12.69 7.14 19.76
N ASN A 347 -12.65 7.01 21.10
CA ASN A 347 -11.66 7.69 21.95
C ASN A 347 -10.23 7.12 21.82
N TRP A 348 -10.05 5.98 21.16
CA TRP A 348 -8.71 5.47 20.83
C TRP A 348 -8.13 6.08 19.56
N PHE A 349 -8.96 6.70 18.71
CA PHE A 349 -8.59 7.11 17.36
C PHE A 349 -8.38 8.63 17.24
N ALA A 350 -7.59 8.99 16.25
CA ALA A 350 -7.45 10.34 15.71
C ALA A 350 -7.18 10.24 14.21
N PHE A 351 -8.04 10.85 13.40
CA PHE A 351 -7.85 10.98 11.96
C PHE A 351 -7.15 12.32 11.67
N ALA A 352 -6.93 12.64 10.40
CA ALA A 352 -6.12 13.81 10.02
C ALA A 352 -6.57 15.11 10.71
N LYS A 353 -7.86 15.41 10.73
CA LYS A 353 -8.40 16.60 11.40
C LYS A 353 -8.10 16.62 12.90
N GLN A 354 -8.24 15.49 13.59
CA GLN A 354 -7.94 15.38 15.01
C GLN A 354 -6.42 15.46 15.26
N LYS A 355 -5.60 14.92 14.37
CA LYS A 355 -4.13 15.01 14.47
C LYS A 355 -3.60 16.43 14.31
N VAL A 356 -4.24 17.24 13.47
CA VAL A 356 -3.96 18.68 13.40
C VAL A 356 -4.18 19.36 14.75
N THR A 357 -5.27 19.02 15.44
CA THR A 357 -5.55 19.52 16.81
C THR A 357 -4.52 19.01 17.82
N GLU A 358 -4.08 17.77 17.73
CA GLU A 358 -3.01 17.22 18.59
C GLU A 358 -1.71 18.01 18.47
N VAL A 359 -1.28 18.34 17.25
CA VAL A 359 -0.07 19.15 17.00
C VAL A 359 -0.19 20.52 17.64
N ALA A 360 -1.33 21.20 17.44
CA ALA A 360 -1.57 22.53 18.01
C ALA A 360 -1.62 22.51 19.54
N LEU A 361 -2.25 21.52 20.12
CA LEU A 361 -2.37 21.35 21.59
C LEU A 361 -1.01 21.11 22.23
N LEU A 362 -0.20 20.24 21.65
CA LEU A 362 1.15 19.93 22.13
C LEU A 362 2.07 21.16 22.08
N GLY A 363 1.97 21.96 21.01
CA GLY A 363 2.71 23.23 20.90
C GLY A 363 2.41 24.18 22.05
N ARG A 364 1.13 24.39 22.36
CA ARG A 364 0.71 25.25 23.49
C ARG A 364 1.16 24.70 24.85
N ALA A 365 1.10 23.39 25.03
CA ALA A 365 1.56 22.75 26.25
C ALA A 365 3.07 22.93 26.47
N LEU A 366 3.88 22.84 25.41
CA LEU A 366 5.33 23.11 25.44
C LEU A 366 5.65 24.57 25.75
N ASP A 367 4.75 25.50 25.47
CA ASP A 367 4.88 26.90 25.82
C ASP A 367 4.46 27.19 27.28
N GLY A 368 4.08 26.18 28.05
CA GLY A 368 3.72 26.30 29.46
C GLY A 368 2.27 26.68 29.72
N ASP A 369 1.39 26.62 28.72
CA ASP A 369 -0.07 26.79 28.90
C ASP A 369 -0.61 25.68 29.80
N GLN A 370 -0.98 26.01 31.02
CA GLN A 370 -1.45 25.05 32.03
C GLN A 370 -2.74 24.34 31.60
N ASN A 371 -3.62 25.04 30.88
CA ASN A 371 -4.84 24.44 30.36
C ASN A 371 -4.52 23.41 29.24
N ALA A 372 -3.55 23.73 28.39
CA ALA A 372 -3.10 22.81 27.36
C ALA A 372 -2.38 21.58 27.95
N ILE A 373 -1.57 21.75 29.01
CA ILE A 373 -0.91 20.64 29.73
C ILE A 373 -1.97 19.69 30.30
N LEU A 374 -2.97 20.24 31.00
CA LEU A 374 -4.07 19.44 31.55
C LEU A 374 -4.90 18.75 30.44
N ALA A 375 -5.13 19.45 29.33
CA ALA A 375 -5.83 18.88 28.17
C ALA A 375 -5.03 17.73 27.54
N CYS A 376 -3.70 17.83 27.44
CA CYS A 376 -2.84 16.74 26.98
C CYS A 376 -2.97 15.50 27.87
N ASP A 377 -2.96 15.67 29.19
CA ASP A 377 -3.12 14.55 30.11
C ASP A 377 -4.49 13.88 29.97
N THR A 378 -5.56 14.68 29.98
CA THR A 378 -6.92 14.19 29.79
C THR A 378 -7.09 13.46 28.45
N TYR A 379 -6.55 14.02 27.39
CA TYR A 379 -6.60 13.45 26.04
C TYR A 379 -5.89 12.09 25.94
N SER A 380 -4.83 11.91 26.73
CA SER A 380 -4.00 10.69 26.71
C SER A 380 -4.61 9.53 27.52
N GLN A 381 -5.58 9.78 28.42
CA GLN A 381 -6.12 8.75 29.30
C GLN A 381 -6.72 7.53 28.57
N PRO A 382 -7.53 7.67 27.49
CA PRO A 382 -8.08 6.51 26.79
C PRO A 382 -7.01 5.56 26.21
N ILE A 383 -5.93 6.13 25.68
CA ILE A 383 -4.82 5.33 25.13
C ILE A 383 -4.02 4.63 26.24
N LYS A 384 -3.81 5.29 27.36
CA LYS A 384 -3.16 4.69 28.53
C LYS A 384 -4.00 3.54 29.10
N ALA A 385 -5.29 3.75 29.28
CA ALA A 385 -6.22 2.74 29.79
C ALA A 385 -6.31 1.51 28.85
N ARG A 386 -6.28 1.73 27.52
CA ARG A 386 -6.33 0.67 26.52
C ARG A 386 -5.19 -0.34 26.68
N LYS A 387 -3.99 0.10 27.03
CA LYS A 387 -2.80 -0.76 27.15
C LYS A 387 -2.97 -1.92 28.14
N THR A 388 -3.79 -1.75 29.16
CA THR A 388 -4.01 -2.75 30.22
C THR A 388 -5.41 -3.39 30.19
N ALA A 389 -6.25 -3.00 29.25
CA ALA A 389 -7.61 -3.51 29.16
C ALA A 389 -7.65 -4.99 28.73
N THR A 390 -8.36 -5.83 29.48
CA THR A 390 -8.41 -7.28 29.22
C THR A 390 -9.16 -7.67 27.96
N HIS A 391 -10.10 -6.85 27.52
CA HIS A 391 -10.81 -7.06 26.25
C HIS A 391 -9.96 -6.65 25.03
N VAL A 392 -8.87 -5.90 25.25
CA VAL A 392 -7.85 -5.60 24.23
C VAL A 392 -6.76 -6.67 24.24
N ASN A 393 -6.26 -7.03 25.43
CA ASN A 393 -5.21 -8.04 25.62
C ASN A 393 -5.85 -9.31 26.19
N LYS A 394 -6.37 -10.15 25.30
CA LYS A 394 -7.17 -11.34 25.65
C LYS A 394 -6.29 -12.44 26.23
N PRO A 395 -6.54 -12.90 27.47
CA PRO A 395 -5.70 -13.93 28.10
C PRO A 395 -5.57 -15.23 27.30
N GLN A 396 -6.64 -15.68 26.65
CA GLN A 396 -6.62 -16.88 25.82
C GLN A 396 -5.74 -16.75 24.58
N VAL A 397 -5.69 -15.57 23.96
CA VAL A 397 -4.81 -15.30 22.81
C VAL A 397 -3.35 -15.23 23.26
N GLN A 398 -3.10 -14.54 24.38
CA GLN A 398 -1.75 -14.48 24.97
C GLN A 398 -1.24 -15.87 25.38
N ALA A 399 -2.08 -16.73 25.93
CA ALA A 399 -1.72 -18.11 26.25
C ALA A 399 -1.33 -18.91 25.01
N ARG A 400 -2.04 -18.72 23.88
CA ARG A 400 -1.69 -19.36 22.60
C ARG A 400 -0.35 -18.86 22.05
N LEU A 401 -0.10 -17.55 22.10
CA LEU A 401 1.17 -16.96 21.66
C LEU A 401 2.36 -17.52 22.46
N ASN A 402 2.22 -17.63 23.78
CA ASN A 402 3.27 -18.18 24.66
C ASN A 402 3.56 -19.66 24.42
N ASN A 403 2.65 -20.38 23.77
CA ASN A 403 2.80 -21.80 23.44
C ASN A 403 3.29 -22.03 21.98
N ILE A 404 3.67 -20.99 21.25
CA ILE A 404 4.27 -21.15 19.93
C ILE A 404 5.65 -21.76 20.07
N THR A 405 5.84 -22.93 19.46
CA THR A 405 7.11 -23.64 19.36
C THR A 405 7.57 -23.72 17.90
N ALA A 406 8.83 -24.04 17.67
CA ALA A 406 9.35 -24.23 16.30
C ALA A 406 8.57 -25.30 15.53
N SER A 407 8.18 -26.38 16.20
CA SER A 407 7.41 -27.47 15.61
C SER A 407 6.01 -27.06 15.14
N LEU A 408 5.46 -25.98 15.66
CA LEU A 408 4.15 -25.47 15.22
C LEU A 408 4.18 -24.94 13.76
N ALA A 409 5.35 -24.55 13.29
CA ALA A 409 5.58 -24.08 11.93
C ALA A 409 6.07 -25.18 10.98
N GLU A 410 6.15 -26.43 11.44
CA GLU A 410 6.65 -27.55 10.64
C GLU A 410 5.51 -28.41 10.12
N ARG A 411 5.51 -28.71 8.82
CA ARG A 411 4.63 -29.70 8.21
C ARG A 411 5.04 -31.10 8.71
N SER A 412 4.08 -32.00 8.88
CA SER A 412 4.28 -33.34 9.43
C SER A 412 5.12 -34.26 8.54
N ALA A 413 5.33 -33.89 7.27
CA ALA A 413 6.15 -34.63 6.30
C ALA A 413 6.90 -33.66 5.37
N PRO A 414 8.09 -34.05 4.86
CA PRO A 414 8.80 -33.26 3.85
C PRO A 414 8.04 -33.26 2.51
N TYR A 415 8.33 -32.26 1.66
CA TYR A 415 7.61 -32.04 0.39
C TYR A 415 7.54 -33.32 -0.49
N ALA A 416 8.62 -34.07 -0.63
CA ALA A 416 8.64 -35.27 -1.47
C ALA A 416 7.58 -36.33 -1.05
N GLU A 417 7.40 -36.51 0.27
CA GLU A 417 6.36 -37.41 0.81
C GLU A 417 4.96 -36.80 0.62
N ARG A 418 4.82 -35.50 0.90
CA ARG A 418 3.54 -34.79 0.67
C ARG A 418 3.10 -34.87 -0.78
N ALA A 419 4.02 -34.62 -1.73
CA ALA A 419 3.72 -34.68 -3.17
C ALA A 419 3.22 -36.07 -3.59
N ALA A 420 3.79 -37.15 -3.05
CA ALA A 420 3.33 -38.52 -3.32
C ALA A 420 1.92 -38.76 -2.79
N HIS A 421 1.62 -38.37 -1.55
CA HIS A 421 0.28 -38.51 -0.97
C HIS A 421 -0.75 -37.64 -1.72
N GLN A 422 -0.37 -36.43 -2.09
CA GLN A 422 -1.24 -35.52 -2.85
C GLN A 422 -1.55 -36.05 -4.25
N ALA A 423 -0.56 -36.63 -4.94
CA ALA A 423 -0.78 -37.24 -6.25
C ALA A 423 -1.80 -38.38 -6.19
N GLU A 424 -1.75 -39.20 -5.13
CA GLU A 424 -2.69 -40.32 -4.93
C GLU A 424 -4.11 -39.81 -4.65
N VAL A 425 -4.26 -38.83 -3.75
CA VAL A 425 -5.57 -38.30 -3.30
C VAL A 425 -6.22 -37.42 -4.36
N LEU A 426 -5.44 -36.52 -5.01
CA LEU A 426 -5.98 -35.53 -5.91
C LEU A 426 -6.23 -36.09 -7.33
N GLY A 427 -5.42 -37.03 -7.80
CA GLY A 427 -5.55 -37.66 -9.09
C GLY A 427 -5.49 -36.68 -10.28
N LEU A 428 -4.71 -35.59 -10.14
CA LEU A 428 -4.65 -34.53 -11.15
C LEU A 428 -3.80 -34.95 -12.34
N PRO A 429 -4.16 -34.48 -13.55
CA PRO A 429 -3.37 -34.75 -14.75
C PRO A 429 -2.07 -33.93 -14.73
N LEU A 430 -1.18 -34.23 -15.70
CA LEU A 430 -0.02 -33.37 -16.01
C LEU A 430 -0.50 -31.97 -16.38
N LEU A 431 0.22 -30.90 -16.03
CA LEU A 431 -0.18 -29.52 -16.29
C LEU A 431 -1.60 -29.22 -15.76
N PRO A 432 -1.90 -29.38 -14.46
CA PRO A 432 -3.23 -29.15 -13.94
C PRO A 432 -3.68 -27.69 -14.19
N THR A 433 -4.94 -27.52 -14.56
CA THR A 433 -5.53 -26.19 -14.82
C THR A 433 -6.34 -25.71 -13.63
N THR A 434 -6.16 -24.45 -13.27
CA THR A 434 -6.90 -23.79 -12.19
C THR A 434 -6.96 -22.28 -12.42
N THR A 435 -7.63 -21.55 -11.54
CA THR A 435 -7.55 -20.08 -11.42
C THR A 435 -7.00 -19.68 -10.07
N ILE A 436 -6.75 -18.39 -9.87
CA ILE A 436 -6.19 -17.92 -8.59
C ILE A 436 -7.25 -17.91 -7.50
N GLY A 437 -8.46 -17.37 -7.75
CA GLY A 437 -9.52 -17.38 -6.75
C GLY A 437 -10.78 -16.62 -7.15
N SER A 438 -10.67 -15.35 -7.49
CA SER A 438 -11.83 -14.52 -7.82
C SER A 438 -12.31 -14.73 -9.24
N PHE A 439 -13.62 -14.65 -9.43
CA PHE A 439 -14.29 -14.53 -10.72
C PHE A 439 -14.97 -13.16 -10.87
N PRO A 440 -15.52 -12.81 -12.07
CA PRO A 440 -16.08 -11.50 -12.32
C PRO A 440 -17.08 -11.04 -11.27
N GLN A 441 -16.81 -9.88 -10.66
CA GLN A 441 -17.71 -9.19 -9.74
C GLN A 441 -18.73 -8.36 -10.54
N THR A 442 -19.84 -8.99 -10.90
CA THR A 442 -20.89 -8.39 -11.72
C THR A 442 -21.57 -7.21 -11.05
N GLY A 443 -22.27 -6.38 -11.82
CA GLY A 443 -23.10 -5.29 -11.29
C GLY A 443 -24.17 -5.80 -10.30
N GLU A 444 -24.74 -6.98 -10.55
CA GLU A 444 -25.73 -7.63 -9.70
C GLU A 444 -25.15 -7.95 -8.33
N ILE A 445 -23.96 -8.58 -8.24
CA ILE A 445 -23.29 -8.88 -6.95
C ILE A 445 -23.08 -7.58 -6.15
N ARG A 446 -22.66 -6.50 -6.81
CA ARG A 446 -22.42 -5.21 -6.14
C ARG A 446 -23.70 -4.57 -5.62
N VAL A 447 -24.78 -4.64 -6.38
CA VAL A 447 -26.10 -4.14 -5.98
C VAL A 447 -26.63 -4.93 -4.79
N GLN A 448 -26.57 -6.26 -4.81
CA GLN A 448 -27.01 -7.12 -3.73
C GLN A 448 -26.19 -6.89 -2.45
N ARG A 449 -24.88 -6.74 -2.56
CA ARG A 449 -24.01 -6.43 -1.42
C ARG A 449 -24.35 -5.05 -0.82
N SER A 450 -24.61 -4.06 -1.65
CA SER A 450 -25.03 -2.73 -1.21
C SER A 450 -26.39 -2.78 -0.52
N ALA A 451 -27.35 -3.50 -1.08
CA ALA A 451 -28.69 -3.66 -0.52
C ALA A 451 -28.66 -4.36 0.86
N TYR A 452 -27.80 -5.38 1.01
CA TYR A 452 -27.58 -6.03 2.30
C TYR A 452 -26.99 -5.06 3.33
N ARG A 453 -25.92 -4.35 2.96
CA ARG A 453 -25.24 -3.36 3.84
C ARG A 453 -26.15 -2.22 4.29
N THR A 454 -27.11 -1.85 3.46
CA THR A 454 -28.11 -0.79 3.78
C THR A 454 -29.38 -1.30 4.42
N GLY A 455 -29.47 -2.61 4.71
CA GLY A 455 -30.65 -3.23 5.33
C GLY A 455 -31.86 -3.39 4.39
N GLN A 456 -31.67 -3.21 3.09
CA GLN A 456 -32.74 -3.41 2.08
C GLN A 456 -32.90 -4.88 1.67
N LEU A 457 -31.89 -5.70 1.91
CA LEU A 457 -31.89 -7.13 1.67
C LEU A 457 -31.62 -7.88 2.97
N SER A 458 -32.40 -8.91 3.27
CA SER A 458 -32.19 -9.73 4.48
C SER A 458 -30.90 -10.54 4.36
N GLU A 459 -30.31 -10.94 5.49
CA GLU A 459 -29.13 -11.80 5.52
C GLU A 459 -29.40 -13.13 4.80
N SER A 460 -30.55 -13.75 5.05
CA SER A 460 -30.94 -15.01 4.40
C SER A 460 -31.01 -14.88 2.88
N ASP A 461 -31.63 -13.80 2.38
CA ASP A 461 -31.74 -13.57 0.93
C ASP A 461 -30.40 -13.24 0.30
N TYR A 462 -29.54 -12.51 1.02
CA TYR A 462 -28.17 -12.22 0.57
C TYR A 462 -27.32 -13.49 0.49
N ILE A 463 -27.38 -14.37 1.48
CA ILE A 463 -26.70 -15.68 1.46
C ILE A 463 -27.18 -16.53 0.27
N GLN A 464 -28.50 -16.57 0.00
CA GLN A 464 -29.03 -17.30 -1.15
C GLN A 464 -28.56 -16.71 -2.49
N ALA A 465 -28.48 -15.39 -2.59
CA ALA A 465 -27.95 -14.72 -3.78
C ALA A 465 -26.48 -15.10 -3.99
N LEU A 466 -25.66 -15.06 -2.95
CA LEU A 466 -24.25 -15.48 -3.01
C LEU A 466 -24.10 -16.94 -3.43
N LYS A 467 -24.90 -17.84 -2.87
CA LYS A 467 -24.92 -19.26 -3.28
C LYS A 467 -25.28 -19.41 -4.76
N GLY A 468 -26.20 -18.60 -5.27
CA GLY A 468 -26.53 -18.57 -6.71
C GLY A 468 -25.34 -18.17 -7.58
N HIS A 469 -24.59 -17.14 -7.20
CA HIS A 469 -23.38 -16.72 -7.92
C HIS A 469 -22.25 -17.76 -7.84
N ILE A 470 -22.05 -18.40 -6.68
CA ILE A 470 -21.09 -19.50 -6.53
C ILE A 470 -21.48 -20.68 -7.43
N ALA A 471 -22.76 -21.06 -7.45
CA ALA A 471 -23.24 -22.15 -8.30
C ALA A 471 -23.03 -21.85 -9.81
N ASP A 472 -23.28 -20.62 -10.24
CA ASP A 472 -23.02 -20.20 -11.62
C ASP A 472 -21.52 -20.27 -11.95
N ALA A 473 -20.66 -19.79 -11.06
CA ALA A 473 -19.20 -19.86 -11.22
C ALA A 473 -18.69 -21.30 -11.31
N VAL A 474 -19.17 -22.20 -10.46
CA VAL A 474 -18.80 -23.63 -10.50
C VAL A 474 -19.26 -24.27 -11.81
N LYS A 475 -20.51 -24.03 -12.23
CA LYS A 475 -21.05 -24.55 -13.48
C LYS A 475 -20.24 -24.11 -14.71
N ARG A 476 -19.82 -22.84 -14.75
CA ARG A 476 -18.99 -22.32 -15.84
C ARG A 476 -17.61 -22.98 -15.87
N GLN A 477 -16.98 -23.15 -14.70
CA GLN A 477 -15.69 -23.83 -14.59
C GLN A 477 -15.77 -25.31 -15.02
N GLU A 478 -16.85 -26.01 -14.68
CA GLU A 478 -17.08 -27.38 -15.16
C GLU A 478 -17.25 -27.44 -16.70
N ALA A 479 -18.01 -26.49 -17.24
CA ALA A 479 -18.19 -26.40 -18.71
C ALA A 479 -16.88 -26.10 -19.44
N LEU A 480 -15.96 -25.35 -18.82
CA LEU A 480 -14.60 -25.08 -19.30
C LEU A 480 -13.66 -26.28 -19.11
N ASP A 481 -14.05 -27.24 -18.30
CA ASP A 481 -13.27 -28.42 -17.94
C ASP A 481 -11.93 -28.08 -17.21
N LEU A 482 -11.94 -27.09 -16.34
CA LEU A 482 -10.83 -26.85 -15.40
C LEU A 482 -10.64 -28.05 -14.47
N ASP A 483 -9.40 -28.37 -14.10
CA ASP A 483 -9.09 -29.54 -13.27
C ASP A 483 -9.35 -29.26 -11.77
N VAL A 484 -9.00 -28.07 -11.31
CA VAL A 484 -9.22 -27.59 -9.93
C VAL A 484 -10.06 -26.32 -9.97
N LEU A 485 -11.19 -26.34 -9.28
CA LEU A 485 -12.16 -25.26 -9.26
C LEU A 485 -12.00 -24.37 -8.02
N VAL A 486 -12.52 -23.16 -8.12
CA VAL A 486 -12.64 -22.22 -7.00
C VAL A 486 -14.10 -21.78 -6.85
N HIS A 487 -14.51 -21.31 -5.64
CA HIS A 487 -15.89 -20.85 -5.45
C HIS A 487 -16.16 -19.45 -6.07
N GLY A 488 -15.13 -18.71 -6.43
CA GLY A 488 -15.23 -17.45 -7.17
C GLY A 488 -15.32 -16.18 -6.34
N GLU A 489 -15.37 -16.28 -5.02
CA GLU A 489 -15.28 -15.17 -4.06
C GLU A 489 -16.40 -14.10 -4.16
N ALA A 490 -17.61 -14.51 -4.53
CA ALA A 490 -18.75 -13.58 -4.66
C ALA A 490 -19.06 -12.81 -3.36
N GLU A 491 -18.79 -13.40 -2.19
CA GLU A 491 -18.98 -12.82 -0.87
C GLU A 491 -17.95 -11.73 -0.52
N ARG A 492 -16.84 -11.63 -1.23
CA ARG A 492 -15.70 -10.75 -0.88
C ARG A 492 -15.69 -9.47 -1.70
N ASN A 493 -15.79 -8.34 -1.04
CA ASN A 493 -15.51 -7.04 -1.67
C ASN A 493 -13.99 -6.83 -1.84
N ASP A 494 -13.25 -7.13 -0.78
CA ASP A 494 -11.80 -7.03 -0.70
C ASP A 494 -11.25 -8.25 0.05
N MET A 495 -10.07 -8.72 -0.34
CA MET A 495 -9.48 -9.93 0.23
C MET A 495 -9.00 -9.78 1.68
N VAL A 496 -8.80 -8.57 2.18
CA VAL A 496 -8.42 -8.30 3.57
C VAL A 496 -9.62 -7.86 4.40
N GLU A 497 -10.46 -6.96 3.89
CA GLU A 497 -11.67 -6.48 4.58
C GLU A 497 -12.58 -7.65 4.99
N TYR A 498 -12.78 -8.62 4.11
CA TYR A 498 -13.59 -9.80 4.39
C TYR A 498 -13.09 -10.59 5.60
N PHE A 499 -11.78 -10.84 5.71
CA PHE A 499 -11.20 -11.53 6.86
C PHE A 499 -11.27 -10.67 8.13
N ALA A 500 -11.01 -9.38 8.04
CA ALA A 500 -11.13 -8.46 9.16
C ALA A 500 -12.56 -8.39 9.73
N GLU A 501 -13.58 -8.43 8.86
CA GLU A 501 -15.01 -8.48 9.29
C GLU A 501 -15.37 -9.79 10.00
N ASN A 502 -14.64 -10.88 9.77
CA ASN A 502 -14.91 -12.21 10.31
C ASN A 502 -13.95 -12.65 11.43
N LEU A 503 -13.00 -11.81 11.82
CA LEU A 503 -12.08 -12.03 12.93
C LEU A 503 -12.36 -11.03 14.05
N ALA A 504 -12.41 -11.51 15.29
CA ALA A 504 -12.44 -10.63 16.45
C ALA A 504 -11.09 -9.89 16.59
N GLY A 505 -11.10 -8.68 17.11
CA GLY A 505 -9.92 -7.83 17.27
C GLY A 505 -9.73 -6.79 16.17
N PHE A 506 -10.59 -6.78 15.15
CA PHE A 506 -10.65 -5.77 14.11
C PHE A 506 -11.82 -4.80 14.28
N GLN A 507 -11.61 -3.58 13.87
CA GLN A 507 -12.64 -2.56 13.71
C GLN A 507 -12.67 -2.08 12.26
N THR A 508 -13.82 -2.15 11.63
CA THR A 508 -14.07 -1.52 10.32
C THR A 508 -14.63 -0.11 10.50
N THR A 509 -14.45 0.74 9.51
CA THR A 509 -14.95 2.12 9.50
C THR A 509 -15.91 2.35 8.34
N LYS A 510 -16.65 3.46 8.38
CA LYS A 510 -17.54 3.89 7.31
C LYS A 510 -16.88 4.89 6.37
N PHE A 511 -16.08 5.80 6.91
CA PHE A 511 -15.41 6.88 6.21
C PHE A 511 -13.88 6.86 6.36
N GLY A 512 -13.32 5.76 6.83
CA GLY A 512 -11.88 5.58 7.03
C GLY A 512 -11.08 5.42 5.73
N TRP A 513 -11.42 6.20 4.70
CA TRP A 513 -10.80 6.16 3.38
C TRP A 513 -9.46 6.86 3.36
N VAL A 514 -8.50 6.23 2.71
CA VAL A 514 -7.19 6.81 2.37
C VAL A 514 -6.92 6.62 0.88
N GLN A 515 -6.18 7.54 0.28
CA GLN A 515 -5.81 7.46 -1.13
C GLN A 515 -4.77 6.35 -1.35
N SER A 516 -5.00 5.53 -2.38
CA SER A 516 -4.02 4.56 -2.85
C SER A 516 -3.25 5.11 -4.06
N TYR A 517 -3.95 5.49 -5.13
CA TYR A 517 -3.39 6.20 -6.28
C TYR A 517 -4.52 6.83 -7.10
N GLY A 518 -4.26 7.96 -7.73
CA GLY A 518 -5.24 8.65 -8.57
C GLY A 518 -6.58 8.81 -7.86
N SER A 519 -7.66 8.28 -8.42
CA SER A 519 -8.98 8.26 -7.79
C SER A 519 -9.22 7.05 -6.88
N ARG A 520 -8.32 6.06 -6.86
CA ARG A 520 -8.50 4.86 -6.05
C ARG A 520 -8.25 5.16 -4.59
N CYS A 521 -9.25 4.84 -3.77
CA CYS A 521 -9.17 4.88 -2.31
C CYS A 521 -9.37 3.49 -1.73
N VAL A 522 -8.76 3.24 -0.59
CA VAL A 522 -8.91 2.04 0.22
C VAL A 522 -9.39 2.41 1.61
N LYS A 523 -10.05 1.48 2.28
CA LYS A 523 -10.57 1.66 3.62
C LYS A 523 -10.04 0.52 4.50
N PRO A 524 -8.80 0.61 4.97
CA PRO A 524 -8.19 -0.45 5.76
C PRO A 524 -8.93 -0.65 7.08
N ALA A 525 -9.13 -1.91 7.47
CA ALA A 525 -9.57 -2.24 8.81
C ALA A 525 -8.48 -1.91 9.84
N ILE A 526 -8.86 -1.78 11.09
CA ILE A 526 -7.97 -1.39 12.19
C ILE A 526 -7.85 -2.56 13.15
N VAL A 527 -6.63 -2.95 13.49
CA VAL A 527 -6.37 -3.94 14.55
C VAL A 527 -6.48 -3.25 15.90
N VAL A 528 -7.60 -3.43 16.60
CA VAL A 528 -7.91 -2.73 17.87
C VAL A 528 -7.61 -3.55 19.11
N ALA A 529 -7.57 -4.87 19.00
CA ALA A 529 -7.38 -5.80 20.10
C ALA A 529 -6.66 -7.05 19.62
N ASP A 530 -6.37 -7.96 20.53
CA ASP A 530 -5.87 -9.29 20.18
C ASP A 530 -6.83 -10.00 19.22
N ILE A 531 -6.26 -10.61 18.18
CA ILE A 531 -7.03 -11.21 17.09
C ILE A 531 -7.38 -12.65 17.44
N GLU A 532 -8.64 -12.99 17.23
CA GLU A 532 -9.21 -14.31 17.53
C GLU A 532 -10.21 -14.73 16.47
N ARG A 533 -10.16 -16.00 16.08
CA ARG A 533 -11.17 -16.62 15.22
C ARG A 533 -12.23 -17.25 16.10
N GLU A 534 -13.41 -16.67 16.13
CA GLU A 534 -14.54 -17.15 16.95
C GLU A 534 -15.40 -18.18 16.23
N LYS A 535 -15.37 -18.18 14.89
CA LYS A 535 -16.15 -19.08 14.03
C LYS A 535 -15.43 -19.34 12.70
N PRO A 536 -15.79 -20.40 11.97
CA PRO A 536 -15.32 -20.61 10.60
C PRO A 536 -15.62 -19.40 9.70
N ILE A 537 -14.68 -19.08 8.80
CA ILE A 537 -14.73 -17.87 7.97
C ILE A 537 -15.14 -18.22 6.54
N THR A 538 -14.53 -19.25 5.95
CA THR A 538 -14.67 -19.61 4.53
C THR A 538 -15.22 -21.03 4.32
N VAL A 539 -15.32 -21.82 5.37
CA VAL A 539 -15.69 -23.24 5.30
C VAL A 539 -17.04 -23.44 4.64
N GLU A 540 -18.07 -22.64 4.99
CA GLU A 540 -19.41 -22.75 4.41
C GLU A 540 -19.39 -22.55 2.89
N TRP A 541 -18.68 -21.55 2.41
CA TRP A 541 -18.61 -21.23 0.97
C TRP A 541 -17.87 -22.31 0.19
N SER A 542 -16.73 -22.77 0.74
CA SER A 542 -15.91 -23.80 0.10
C SER A 542 -16.63 -25.15 0.06
N THR A 543 -17.30 -25.55 1.13
CA THR A 543 -18.04 -26.82 1.20
C THR A 543 -19.32 -26.78 0.36
N TYR A 544 -20.01 -25.65 0.31
CA TYR A 544 -21.14 -25.47 -0.59
C TYR A 544 -20.69 -25.62 -2.05
N ALA A 545 -19.61 -24.93 -2.46
CA ALA A 545 -19.06 -25.06 -3.81
C ALA A 545 -18.62 -26.50 -4.10
N GLN A 546 -17.96 -27.18 -3.17
CA GLN A 546 -17.55 -28.58 -3.33
C GLN A 546 -18.77 -29.53 -3.50
N SER A 547 -19.89 -29.22 -2.86
CA SER A 547 -21.11 -30.03 -3.00
C SER A 547 -21.73 -30.00 -4.41
N LEU A 548 -21.34 -29.04 -5.24
CA LEU A 548 -21.85 -28.85 -6.59
C LEU A 548 -21.02 -29.55 -7.66
N THR A 549 -19.87 -30.13 -7.33
CA THR A 549 -18.95 -30.73 -8.29
C THR A 549 -18.23 -31.94 -7.70
N SER A 550 -17.85 -32.88 -8.58
CA SER A 550 -16.97 -34.00 -8.23
C SER A 550 -15.49 -33.66 -8.40
N LYS A 551 -15.15 -32.53 -9.01
CA LYS A 551 -13.77 -32.05 -9.14
C LYS A 551 -13.26 -31.49 -7.81
N GLN A 552 -11.94 -31.33 -7.69
CA GLN A 552 -11.33 -30.72 -6.51
C GLN A 552 -11.70 -29.25 -6.41
N MET A 553 -12.16 -28.81 -5.24
CA MET A 553 -12.41 -27.41 -4.90
C MET A 553 -11.26 -26.87 -4.09
N LYS A 554 -10.73 -25.73 -4.49
CA LYS A 554 -9.64 -25.06 -3.77
C LYS A 554 -10.23 -24.04 -2.76
N GLY A 555 -9.93 -24.22 -1.49
CA GLY A 555 -10.24 -23.25 -0.44
C GLY A 555 -9.32 -22.03 -0.55
N MET A 556 -9.87 -20.83 -0.29
CA MET A 556 -9.20 -19.57 -0.55
C MET A 556 -9.05 -18.73 0.72
N LEU A 557 -7.83 -18.51 1.17
CA LEU A 557 -7.49 -17.69 2.34
C LEU A 557 -6.54 -16.55 1.96
N THR A 558 -6.60 -15.45 2.69
CA THR A 558 -5.56 -14.44 2.70
C THR A 558 -4.60 -14.71 3.85
N GLY A 559 -3.30 -14.63 3.60
CA GLY A 559 -2.28 -14.94 4.57
C GLY A 559 -2.10 -13.89 5.66
N PRO A 560 -1.44 -14.25 6.77
CA PRO A 560 -1.30 -13.38 7.94
C PRO A 560 -0.51 -12.11 7.66
N VAL A 561 0.54 -12.19 6.85
CA VAL A 561 1.38 -11.03 6.53
C VAL A 561 0.62 -10.03 5.66
N THR A 562 -0.13 -10.50 4.68
CA THR A 562 -0.94 -9.63 3.82
C THR A 562 -2.06 -8.94 4.60
N ILE A 563 -2.76 -9.66 5.48
CA ILE A 563 -3.78 -9.04 6.35
C ILE A 563 -3.15 -7.96 7.21
N LEU A 564 -2.01 -8.22 7.82
CA LEU A 564 -1.28 -7.23 8.61
C LEU A 564 -0.87 -6.00 7.78
N CYS A 565 -0.27 -6.22 6.60
CA CYS A 565 0.26 -5.12 5.78
C CYS A 565 -0.83 -4.20 5.21
N TRP A 566 -2.03 -4.69 5.01
CA TRP A 566 -3.14 -3.94 4.41
C TRP A 566 -4.20 -3.51 5.43
N THR A 567 -3.84 -3.46 6.70
CA THR A 567 -4.64 -2.93 7.80
C THR A 567 -3.87 -1.82 8.53
N PHE A 568 -4.57 -1.04 9.35
CA PHE A 568 -3.93 -0.17 10.33
C PHE A 568 -3.60 -1.01 11.58
N PRO A 569 -2.32 -1.29 11.83
CA PRO A 569 -1.93 -2.12 12.97
C PRO A 569 -2.07 -1.36 14.29
N ARG A 570 -2.28 -2.08 15.37
CA ARG A 570 -2.05 -1.55 16.71
C ARG A 570 -0.55 -1.35 16.94
N GLU A 571 -0.19 -0.37 17.78
CA GLU A 571 1.20 0.06 17.98
C GLU A 571 1.77 -0.34 19.36
N ASP A 572 0.95 -0.90 20.22
CA ASP A 572 1.31 -1.34 21.58
C ASP A 572 1.93 -2.74 21.63
N ILE A 573 1.87 -3.49 20.54
CA ILE A 573 2.58 -4.76 20.31
C ILE A 573 3.31 -4.72 18.98
N THR A 574 4.22 -5.66 18.77
CA THR A 574 5.01 -5.75 17.54
C THR A 574 4.19 -6.26 16.35
N ARG A 575 4.61 -5.92 15.14
CA ARG A 575 4.02 -6.48 13.90
C ARG A 575 4.16 -8.00 13.86
N GLN A 576 5.24 -8.55 14.37
CA GLN A 576 5.46 -9.99 14.50
C GLN A 576 4.38 -10.64 15.38
N GLU A 577 4.06 -10.05 16.53
CA GLU A 577 3.01 -10.57 17.42
C GLU A 577 1.64 -10.53 16.75
N ILE A 578 1.30 -9.46 16.02
CA ILE A 578 0.04 -9.39 15.25
C ILE A 578 0.01 -10.49 14.19
N ALA A 579 1.10 -10.69 13.43
CA ALA A 579 1.19 -11.74 12.43
C ALA A 579 1.05 -13.14 13.02
N GLN A 580 1.60 -13.38 14.20
CA GLN A 580 1.46 -14.65 14.93
C GLN A 580 0.02 -14.91 15.38
N GLN A 581 -0.69 -13.89 15.86
CA GLN A 581 -2.12 -14.00 16.19
C GLN A 581 -2.95 -14.36 14.96
N LEU A 582 -2.72 -13.67 13.84
CA LEU A 582 -3.36 -13.96 12.56
C LEU A 582 -3.04 -15.38 12.08
N ALA A 583 -1.77 -15.78 12.19
CA ALA A 583 -1.32 -17.12 11.79
C ALA A 583 -2.03 -18.22 12.56
N LEU A 584 -2.22 -18.06 13.87
CA LEU A 584 -2.95 -19.01 14.71
C LEU A 584 -4.44 -19.09 14.34
N ALA A 585 -5.06 -17.95 14.04
CA ALA A 585 -6.46 -17.91 13.59
C ALA A 585 -6.65 -18.62 12.24
N LEU A 586 -5.75 -18.35 11.28
CA LEU A 586 -5.79 -18.99 9.97
C LEU A 586 -5.43 -20.48 10.02
N ARG A 587 -4.55 -20.89 10.93
CA ARG A 587 -4.27 -22.29 11.19
C ARG A 587 -5.51 -23.08 11.56
N ASP A 588 -6.38 -22.51 12.40
CA ASP A 588 -7.65 -23.11 12.77
C ASP A 588 -8.60 -23.22 11.56
N GLU A 589 -8.61 -22.21 10.67
CA GLU A 589 -9.40 -22.24 9.44
C GLU A 589 -8.90 -23.32 8.47
N VAL A 590 -7.58 -23.49 8.32
CA VAL A 590 -6.98 -24.56 7.52
C VAL A 590 -7.40 -25.92 8.05
N SER A 591 -7.36 -26.13 9.36
CA SER A 591 -7.81 -27.37 10.01
C SER A 591 -9.28 -27.67 9.71
N ASP A 592 -10.16 -26.70 9.87
CA ASP A 592 -11.60 -26.88 9.62
C ASP A 592 -11.90 -27.12 8.13
N LEU A 593 -11.20 -26.48 7.21
CA LEU A 593 -11.35 -26.70 5.77
C LEU A 593 -10.99 -28.14 5.39
N GLN A 594 -9.82 -28.63 5.81
CA GLN A 594 -9.43 -30.02 5.50
C GLN A 594 -10.33 -31.05 6.15
N ASP A 595 -10.79 -30.82 7.38
CA ASP A 595 -11.72 -31.72 8.09
C ASP A 595 -13.12 -31.72 7.43
N ALA A 596 -13.46 -30.66 6.73
CA ALA A 596 -14.69 -30.56 5.90
C ALA A 596 -14.50 -31.15 4.49
N GLY A 597 -13.35 -31.74 4.18
CA GLY A 597 -13.07 -32.45 2.92
C GLY A 597 -12.49 -31.57 1.80
N ILE A 598 -11.96 -30.40 2.11
CA ILE A 598 -11.25 -29.56 1.16
C ILE A 598 -9.78 -29.98 1.11
N ASN A 599 -9.36 -30.58 0.02
CA ASN A 599 -8.02 -31.18 -0.12
C ASN A 599 -6.97 -30.21 -0.64
N ILE A 600 -7.36 -29.06 -1.18
CA ILE A 600 -6.47 -28.02 -1.68
C ILE A 600 -6.84 -26.70 -0.99
N ILE A 601 -5.88 -26.05 -0.35
CA ILE A 601 -6.09 -24.80 0.36
C ILE A 601 -5.01 -23.80 -0.07
N GLN A 602 -5.44 -22.67 -0.60
CA GLN A 602 -4.57 -21.57 -0.99
C GLN A 602 -4.55 -20.50 0.08
N ILE A 603 -3.34 -20.07 0.47
CA ILE A 603 -3.09 -19.01 1.44
C ILE A 603 -2.26 -17.94 0.72
N ASP A 604 -2.89 -16.85 0.32
CA ASP A 604 -2.26 -15.84 -0.53
C ASP A 604 -1.43 -14.86 0.28
N GLU A 605 -0.18 -14.66 -0.12
CA GLU A 605 0.76 -13.74 0.52
C GLU A 605 1.38 -12.72 -0.47
N PRO A 606 0.55 -11.94 -1.19
CA PRO A 606 1.06 -10.96 -2.16
C PRO A 606 1.87 -9.83 -1.51
N ALA A 607 1.72 -9.58 -0.21
CA ALA A 607 2.33 -8.46 0.48
C ALA A 607 3.67 -8.77 1.18
N ILE A 608 4.22 -9.97 1.08
CA ILE A 608 5.50 -10.30 1.76
C ILE A 608 6.62 -9.34 1.32
N ARG A 609 6.82 -9.15 0.02
CA ARG A 609 7.83 -8.20 -0.47
C ARG A 609 7.48 -6.76 -0.13
N GLU A 610 6.22 -6.40 -0.21
CA GLU A 610 5.75 -5.05 0.10
C GLU A 610 5.94 -4.66 1.57
N GLY A 611 5.97 -5.63 2.47
CA GLY A 611 6.17 -5.43 3.90
C GLY A 611 7.63 -5.27 4.33
N LEU A 612 8.58 -5.39 3.40
CA LEU A 612 10.00 -5.19 3.70
C LEU A 612 10.24 -3.84 4.36
N PRO A 613 11.03 -3.79 5.45
CA PRO A 613 11.50 -2.54 6.03
C PRO A 613 12.30 -1.70 5.02
N LEU A 614 12.38 -0.39 5.24
CA LEU A 614 13.13 0.50 4.34
C LEU A 614 14.63 0.24 4.37
N LYS A 615 15.16 -0.23 5.49
CA LYS A 615 16.57 -0.53 5.66
C LYS A 615 16.87 -2.00 5.35
N LYS A 616 17.79 -2.25 4.43
CA LYS A 616 18.16 -3.62 4.01
C LYS A 616 18.65 -4.49 5.17
N ARG A 617 19.34 -3.90 6.14
CA ARG A 617 19.79 -4.60 7.36
C ARG A 617 18.65 -5.23 8.16
N ASP A 618 17.44 -4.72 8.04
CA ASP A 618 16.26 -5.20 8.78
C ASP A 618 15.45 -6.24 7.98
N HIS A 619 15.77 -6.45 6.69
CA HIS A 619 15.05 -7.38 5.82
C HIS A 619 15.06 -8.81 6.33
N LYS A 620 16.21 -9.29 6.80
CA LYS A 620 16.36 -10.67 7.28
C LYS A 620 15.43 -10.96 8.46
N ALA A 621 15.43 -10.11 9.47
CA ALA A 621 14.57 -10.28 10.65
C ALA A 621 13.07 -10.25 10.29
N TYR A 622 12.68 -9.34 9.40
CA TYR A 622 11.31 -9.28 8.90
C TYR A 622 10.93 -10.57 8.15
N LEU A 623 11.74 -11.00 7.20
CA LEU A 623 11.47 -12.19 6.38
C LEU A 623 11.40 -13.47 7.23
N GLU A 624 12.23 -13.59 8.26
CA GLU A 624 12.19 -14.71 9.19
C GLU A 624 10.84 -14.83 9.90
N TRP A 625 10.32 -13.75 10.49
CA TRP A 625 9.02 -13.84 11.16
C TRP A 625 7.83 -13.87 10.17
N ALA A 626 7.94 -13.24 8.99
CA ALA A 626 6.91 -13.29 7.96
C ALA A 626 6.74 -14.71 7.41
N VAL A 627 7.83 -15.37 7.06
CA VAL A 627 7.84 -16.79 6.63
C VAL A 627 7.30 -17.70 7.75
N ASN A 628 7.74 -17.48 8.98
CA ASN A 628 7.27 -18.28 10.11
C ASN A 628 5.77 -18.15 10.34
N ALA A 629 5.21 -16.96 10.20
CA ALA A 629 3.76 -16.72 10.30
C ALA A 629 2.97 -17.50 9.23
N PHE A 630 3.42 -17.48 7.97
CA PHE A 630 2.82 -18.30 6.92
C PHE A 630 2.90 -19.80 7.28
N LYS A 631 4.06 -20.27 7.69
CA LYS A 631 4.29 -21.69 8.05
C LYS A 631 3.39 -22.15 9.21
N ILE A 632 3.20 -21.32 10.23
CA ILE A 632 2.26 -21.60 11.32
C ILE A 632 0.83 -21.77 10.76
N SER A 633 0.40 -20.91 9.86
CA SER A 633 -0.92 -20.99 9.23
C SER A 633 -1.11 -22.29 8.44
N ALA A 634 -0.08 -22.72 7.72
CA ALA A 634 -0.13 -23.85 6.79
C ALA A 634 0.15 -25.21 7.46
N ALA A 635 0.87 -25.23 8.58
CA ALA A 635 1.46 -26.46 9.12
C ALA A 635 0.47 -27.42 9.78
N SER A 636 -0.78 -27.01 10.01
CA SER A 636 -1.85 -27.92 10.43
C SER A 636 -2.35 -28.85 9.31
N ALA A 637 -2.01 -28.54 8.05
CA ALA A 637 -2.38 -29.35 6.92
C ALA A 637 -1.71 -30.73 6.96
N LYS A 638 -2.51 -31.78 6.75
CA LYS A 638 -2.05 -33.16 6.62
C LYS A 638 -1.17 -33.33 5.37
N PRO A 639 -0.35 -34.39 5.27
CA PRO A 639 0.48 -34.60 4.10
C PRO A 639 -0.31 -34.64 2.77
N GLU A 640 -1.49 -35.22 2.77
CA GLU A 640 -2.40 -35.31 1.62
C GLU A 640 -3.10 -33.99 1.27
N THR A 641 -3.14 -33.01 2.18
CA THR A 641 -3.72 -31.68 1.92
C THR A 641 -2.68 -30.80 1.26
N GLN A 642 -2.97 -30.37 0.03
CA GLN A 642 -2.06 -29.53 -0.76
C GLN A 642 -2.24 -28.05 -0.41
N ILE A 643 -1.15 -27.40 -0.01
CA ILE A 643 -1.12 -25.97 0.29
C ILE A 643 -0.58 -25.20 -0.90
N HIS A 644 -1.41 -24.30 -1.42
CA HIS A 644 -1.03 -23.32 -2.44
C HIS A 644 -0.73 -21.96 -1.79
N THR A 645 0.07 -21.16 -2.45
CA THR A 645 0.19 -19.73 -2.19
C THR A 645 0.23 -18.97 -3.51
N HIS A 646 -0.13 -17.70 -3.46
CA HIS A 646 -0.06 -16.81 -4.63
C HIS A 646 0.73 -15.55 -4.27
N MET A 647 1.59 -15.15 -5.20
CA MET A 647 2.31 -13.88 -5.14
C MET A 647 2.04 -13.09 -6.41
N CYS A 648 1.50 -11.88 -6.24
CA CYS A 648 1.38 -10.91 -7.32
C CYS A 648 2.78 -10.46 -7.77
N TYR A 649 2.79 -9.74 -8.89
CA TYR A 649 3.99 -9.22 -9.55
C TYR A 649 5.07 -8.76 -8.56
N SER A 650 6.20 -9.46 -8.52
CA SER A 650 7.31 -9.22 -7.59
C SER A 650 8.66 -9.47 -8.26
N GLU A 651 9.67 -8.71 -7.86
CA GLU A 651 11.06 -9.03 -8.13
C GLU A 651 11.52 -10.09 -7.14
N PHE A 652 11.50 -11.36 -7.55
CA PHE A 652 11.78 -12.48 -6.66
C PHE A 652 13.25 -12.62 -6.26
N ASN A 653 14.18 -12.06 -7.04
CA ASN A 653 15.63 -12.21 -6.79
C ASN A 653 16.06 -11.83 -5.38
N GLU A 654 15.40 -10.83 -4.76
CA GLU A 654 15.74 -10.39 -3.40
C GLU A 654 15.17 -11.27 -2.30
N ILE A 655 14.12 -12.05 -2.58
CA ILE A 655 13.37 -12.82 -1.56
C ILE A 655 13.18 -14.30 -1.91
N ILE A 656 13.84 -14.82 -2.94
CA ILE A 656 13.61 -16.19 -3.42
C ILE A 656 13.88 -17.25 -2.37
N ASP A 657 14.91 -17.07 -1.52
CA ASP A 657 15.19 -17.96 -0.38
C ASP A 657 14.02 -18.02 0.59
N SER A 658 13.41 -16.85 0.86
CA SER A 658 12.26 -16.74 1.76
C SER A 658 10.99 -17.32 1.13
N VAL A 659 10.82 -17.15 -0.19
CA VAL A 659 9.71 -17.77 -0.94
C VAL A 659 9.81 -19.30 -0.86
N ALA A 660 10.99 -19.86 -1.06
CA ALA A 660 11.21 -21.29 -0.91
C ALA A 660 10.99 -21.76 0.54
N ALA A 661 11.40 -20.96 1.52
CA ALA A 661 11.23 -21.27 2.94
C ALA A 661 9.77 -21.27 3.41
N LEU A 662 8.82 -20.70 2.66
CA LEU A 662 7.39 -20.85 2.94
C LEU A 662 6.94 -22.31 2.92
N ASP A 663 7.66 -23.14 2.16
CA ASP A 663 7.37 -24.58 1.99
C ASP A 663 5.93 -24.86 1.53
N ALA A 664 5.37 -23.98 0.70
CA ALA A 664 4.10 -24.22 0.02
C ALA A 664 4.27 -25.34 -1.03
N ASP A 665 3.28 -26.23 -1.16
CA ASP A 665 3.34 -27.33 -2.12
C ASP A 665 3.30 -26.79 -3.55
N VAL A 666 2.49 -25.74 -3.80
CA VAL A 666 2.38 -25.05 -5.09
C VAL A 666 2.44 -23.53 -4.88
N ILE A 667 3.23 -22.84 -5.68
CA ILE A 667 3.21 -21.39 -5.76
C ILE A 667 2.70 -20.93 -7.12
N THR A 668 1.74 -20.03 -7.15
CA THR A 668 1.32 -19.33 -8.37
C THR A 668 1.88 -17.92 -8.40
N ILE A 669 2.37 -17.49 -9.55
CA ILE A 669 3.02 -16.20 -9.75
C ILE A 669 2.52 -15.51 -11.02
N GLU A 670 2.55 -14.20 -11.06
CA GLU A 670 2.20 -13.43 -12.26
C GLU A 670 3.40 -13.32 -13.18
N THR A 671 3.31 -13.92 -14.37
CA THR A 671 4.41 -13.98 -15.34
C THR A 671 4.02 -13.59 -16.76
N SER A 672 2.73 -13.39 -17.03
CA SER A 672 2.24 -13.18 -18.40
C SER A 672 2.86 -11.93 -19.04
N ARG A 673 3.04 -10.84 -18.30
CA ARG A 673 3.65 -9.60 -18.80
C ARG A 673 5.15 -9.69 -19.02
N SER A 674 5.85 -10.47 -18.22
CA SER A 674 7.29 -10.69 -18.35
C SER A 674 7.65 -11.75 -19.39
N ASN A 675 6.67 -12.33 -20.07
CA ASN A 675 6.88 -13.41 -21.04
C ASN A 675 7.71 -14.56 -20.45
N MET A 676 7.42 -14.93 -19.20
CA MET A 676 8.09 -15.97 -18.41
C MET A 676 9.51 -15.65 -17.93
N GLU A 677 10.01 -14.43 -18.12
CA GLU A 677 11.37 -14.07 -17.66
C GLU A 677 11.53 -14.16 -16.15
N LEU A 678 10.47 -13.91 -15.38
CA LEU A 678 10.48 -14.03 -13.92
C LEU A 678 10.79 -15.46 -13.44
N LEU A 679 10.56 -16.48 -14.26
CA LEU A 679 10.92 -17.87 -13.93
C LEU A 679 12.42 -18.10 -13.86
N LYS A 680 13.24 -17.20 -14.40
CA LYS A 680 14.69 -17.30 -14.35
C LYS A 680 15.20 -17.34 -12.89
N ALA A 681 14.62 -16.54 -12.00
CA ALA A 681 14.97 -16.56 -10.58
C ALA A 681 14.70 -17.94 -9.95
N PHE A 682 13.59 -18.58 -10.31
CA PHE A 682 13.23 -19.92 -9.82
C PHE A 682 14.12 -21.03 -10.41
N GLU A 683 14.52 -20.89 -11.69
CA GLU A 683 15.44 -21.80 -12.35
C GLU A 683 16.84 -21.70 -11.73
N GLU A 684 17.40 -20.51 -11.60
CA GLU A 684 18.73 -20.25 -11.03
C GLU A 684 18.82 -20.70 -9.56
N PHE A 685 17.76 -20.49 -8.79
CA PHE A 685 17.64 -20.95 -7.41
C PHE A 685 17.41 -22.46 -7.30
N ASN A 686 16.99 -23.13 -8.38
CA ASN A 686 16.53 -24.52 -8.38
C ASN A 686 15.36 -24.75 -7.41
N TYR A 687 14.30 -23.93 -7.55
CA TYR A 687 13.11 -24.00 -6.70
C TYR A 687 12.51 -25.41 -6.66
N PRO A 688 12.30 -25.99 -5.45
CA PRO A 688 12.08 -27.43 -5.31
C PRO A 688 10.63 -27.87 -5.58
N ASN A 689 9.64 -27.01 -5.34
CA ASN A 689 8.22 -27.38 -5.33
C ASN A 689 7.52 -27.04 -6.66
N GLU A 690 6.20 -27.15 -6.72
CA GLU A 690 5.42 -26.90 -7.93
C GLU A 690 5.19 -25.41 -8.15
N ILE A 691 5.09 -24.99 -9.41
CA ILE A 691 4.93 -23.59 -9.81
C ILE A 691 3.80 -23.47 -10.84
N GLY A 692 2.91 -22.50 -10.64
CA GLY A 692 1.90 -22.08 -11.60
C GLY A 692 2.18 -20.69 -12.15
N PRO A 693 2.96 -20.55 -13.24
CA PRO A 693 3.19 -19.27 -13.87
C PRO A 693 1.95 -18.81 -14.63
N GLY A 694 1.53 -17.55 -14.44
CA GLY A 694 0.38 -16.98 -15.12
C GLY A 694 0.57 -16.90 -16.64
N VAL A 695 -0.41 -17.36 -17.41
CA VAL A 695 -0.40 -17.38 -18.88
C VAL A 695 -1.44 -16.45 -19.51
N TYR A 696 -2.21 -15.74 -18.72
CA TYR A 696 -3.19 -14.76 -19.16
C TYR A 696 -3.05 -13.46 -18.36
N ASP A 697 -2.66 -12.39 -19.05
CA ASP A 697 -2.63 -11.02 -18.47
C ASP A 697 -4.05 -10.47 -18.39
N ILE A 698 -4.61 -10.48 -17.20
CA ILE A 698 -5.97 -9.98 -16.95
C ILE A 698 -6.08 -8.44 -17.09
N HIS A 699 -5.00 -7.73 -17.14
CA HIS A 699 -4.99 -6.27 -17.34
C HIS A 699 -5.05 -5.89 -18.82
N SER A 700 -4.74 -6.84 -19.71
CA SER A 700 -4.92 -6.66 -21.16
C SER A 700 -6.39 -6.84 -21.54
N PRO A 701 -6.95 -5.96 -22.40
CA PRO A 701 -8.28 -6.17 -22.95
C PRO A 701 -8.34 -7.34 -23.96
N ASN A 702 -7.19 -7.87 -24.37
CA ASN A 702 -7.08 -8.90 -25.38
C ASN A 702 -7.26 -10.29 -24.76
N ILE A 703 -8.06 -11.12 -25.44
CA ILE A 703 -8.17 -12.53 -25.11
C ILE A 703 -6.97 -13.25 -25.72
N PRO A 704 -6.12 -13.94 -24.93
CA PRO A 704 -4.97 -14.66 -25.47
C PRO A 704 -5.44 -15.83 -26.35
N THR A 705 -4.72 -16.07 -27.46
CA THR A 705 -4.98 -17.25 -28.31
C THR A 705 -4.41 -18.50 -27.66
N GLU A 706 -4.92 -19.67 -28.11
CA GLU A 706 -4.41 -20.97 -27.65
C GLU A 706 -2.92 -21.11 -27.95
N GLU A 707 -2.48 -20.72 -29.16
CA GLU A 707 -1.08 -20.80 -29.60
C GLU A 707 -0.17 -19.91 -28.76
N TRP A 708 -0.64 -18.72 -28.36
CA TRP A 708 0.10 -17.84 -27.46
C TRP A 708 0.32 -18.48 -26.10
N ILE A 709 -0.73 -19.05 -25.53
CA ILE A 709 -0.68 -19.75 -24.24
C ILE A 709 0.23 -20.97 -24.32
N GLU A 710 0.12 -21.80 -25.38
CA GLU A 710 1.04 -22.92 -25.60
C GLU A 710 2.50 -22.45 -25.62
N GLY A 711 2.79 -21.35 -26.32
CA GLY A 711 4.11 -20.76 -26.38
C GLY A 711 4.65 -20.39 -25.00
N LEU A 712 3.81 -19.81 -24.15
CA LEU A 712 4.19 -19.45 -22.76
C LEU A 712 4.44 -20.69 -21.89
N ILE A 713 3.58 -21.71 -21.99
CA ILE A 713 3.77 -22.98 -21.23
C ILE A 713 5.06 -23.69 -21.69
N LYS A 714 5.34 -23.73 -22.98
CA LYS A 714 6.60 -24.31 -23.52
C LYS A 714 7.82 -23.59 -23.02
N LYS A 715 7.79 -22.26 -22.98
CA LYS A 715 8.88 -21.44 -22.38
C LYS A 715 9.05 -21.74 -20.87
N ALA A 716 7.97 -21.90 -20.15
CA ALA A 716 8.03 -22.29 -18.75
C ALA A 716 8.64 -23.69 -18.58
N ALA A 717 8.28 -24.63 -19.45
CA ALA A 717 8.82 -26.00 -19.44
C ALA A 717 10.30 -26.10 -19.81
N GLU A 718 10.88 -25.10 -20.47
CA GLU A 718 12.32 -25.00 -20.68
C GLU A 718 13.10 -24.75 -19.38
N LYS A 719 12.45 -24.12 -18.40
CA LYS A 719 13.06 -23.69 -17.13
C LYS A 719 12.69 -24.56 -15.95
N ILE A 720 11.47 -25.10 -15.93
CA ILE A 720 10.92 -25.86 -14.81
C ILE A 720 10.42 -27.21 -15.36
N PRO A 721 10.75 -28.33 -14.73
CA PRO A 721 10.24 -29.64 -15.14
C PRO A 721 8.71 -29.65 -15.27
N VAL A 722 8.21 -30.16 -16.38
CA VAL A 722 6.77 -30.11 -16.71
C VAL A 722 5.88 -30.78 -15.65
N GLN A 723 6.43 -31.76 -14.91
CA GLN A 723 5.74 -32.44 -13.81
C GLN A 723 5.47 -31.54 -12.60
N ARG A 724 6.12 -30.37 -12.55
CA ARG A 724 5.96 -29.37 -11.49
C ARG A 724 5.23 -28.10 -11.97
N LEU A 725 4.73 -28.08 -13.21
CA LEU A 725 4.05 -26.93 -13.77
C LEU A 725 2.53 -27.06 -13.65
N TRP A 726 1.92 -25.96 -13.20
CA TRP A 726 0.48 -25.71 -13.27
C TRP A 726 0.18 -24.70 -14.38
N VAL A 727 -1.08 -24.67 -14.83
CA VAL A 727 -1.55 -23.74 -15.84
C VAL A 727 -2.69 -22.91 -15.27
N ASN A 728 -2.45 -21.62 -15.12
CA ASN A 728 -3.39 -20.66 -14.51
C ASN A 728 -3.26 -19.28 -15.16
N PRO A 729 -4.30 -18.42 -15.05
CA PRO A 729 -4.18 -17.00 -15.40
C PRO A 729 -3.37 -16.25 -14.33
N ASP A 730 -3.05 -14.98 -14.60
CA ASP A 730 -2.68 -14.03 -13.55
C ASP A 730 -3.88 -13.77 -12.63
N CYS A 731 -3.67 -13.11 -11.47
CA CYS A 731 -4.75 -12.85 -10.52
C CYS A 731 -5.65 -11.69 -10.97
N GLY A 732 -6.90 -11.64 -10.44
CA GLY A 732 -7.76 -10.48 -10.58
C GLY A 732 -8.88 -10.62 -11.64
N LEU A 733 -9.30 -11.80 -11.99
CA LEU A 733 -10.44 -12.05 -12.90
C LEU A 733 -11.71 -11.29 -12.47
N LYS A 734 -11.83 -10.91 -11.19
CA LYS A 734 -12.95 -10.09 -10.68
C LYS A 734 -13.13 -8.76 -11.41
N THR A 735 -12.10 -8.28 -12.08
CA THR A 735 -12.13 -6.99 -12.81
C THR A 735 -12.56 -7.16 -14.27
N ARG A 736 -12.66 -8.40 -14.74
CA ARG A 736 -13.09 -8.75 -16.09
C ARG A 736 -14.60 -9.02 -16.17
N ASN A 737 -15.13 -9.15 -17.38
CA ASN A 737 -16.47 -9.67 -17.60
C ASN A 737 -16.42 -11.18 -17.91
N TRP A 738 -17.57 -11.85 -17.79
CA TRP A 738 -17.66 -13.29 -18.02
C TRP A 738 -17.31 -13.71 -19.46
N ALA A 739 -17.71 -12.93 -20.45
CA ALA A 739 -17.44 -13.28 -21.86
C ALA A 739 -15.93 -13.34 -22.16
N GLU A 740 -15.16 -12.36 -21.68
CA GLU A 740 -13.70 -12.34 -21.82
C GLU A 740 -13.05 -13.45 -21.00
N THR A 741 -13.51 -13.66 -19.76
CA THR A 741 -12.97 -14.67 -18.85
C THR A 741 -13.18 -16.08 -19.40
N GLU A 742 -14.38 -16.43 -19.85
CA GLU A 742 -14.68 -17.75 -20.41
C GLU A 742 -13.88 -18.03 -21.69
N ALA A 743 -13.79 -17.06 -22.59
CA ALA A 743 -13.02 -17.22 -23.82
C ALA A 743 -11.52 -17.43 -23.54
N ALA A 744 -10.94 -16.66 -22.62
CA ALA A 744 -9.53 -16.81 -22.23
C ALA A 744 -9.25 -18.15 -21.53
N LEU A 745 -10.12 -18.56 -20.61
CA LEU A 745 -9.97 -19.83 -19.89
C LEU A 745 -10.23 -21.04 -20.80
N ALA A 746 -11.12 -20.94 -21.78
CA ALA A 746 -11.31 -21.99 -22.78
C ALA A 746 -10.02 -22.24 -23.58
N ASN A 747 -9.36 -21.18 -24.04
CA ASN A 747 -8.06 -21.27 -24.71
C ASN A 747 -6.97 -21.83 -23.80
N LEU A 748 -6.97 -21.43 -22.52
CA LEU A 748 -6.03 -21.92 -21.51
C LEU A 748 -6.17 -23.44 -21.29
N VAL A 749 -7.39 -23.94 -21.12
CA VAL A 749 -7.66 -25.36 -20.93
C VAL A 749 -7.34 -26.16 -22.22
N SER A 750 -7.68 -25.62 -23.36
CA SER A 750 -7.36 -26.25 -24.65
C SER A 750 -5.86 -26.42 -24.86
N ALA A 751 -5.09 -25.36 -24.62
CA ALA A 751 -3.62 -25.36 -24.69
C ALA A 751 -3.01 -26.40 -23.73
N ALA A 752 -3.48 -26.45 -22.48
CA ALA A 752 -2.99 -27.42 -21.50
C ALA A 752 -3.27 -28.87 -21.94
N LYS A 753 -4.48 -29.17 -22.44
CA LYS A 753 -4.85 -30.50 -22.92
C LYS A 753 -4.02 -30.94 -24.12
N LYS A 754 -3.78 -30.04 -25.06
CA LYS A 754 -2.96 -30.31 -26.25
C LYS A 754 -1.52 -30.66 -25.85
N LEU A 755 -0.92 -29.86 -24.95
CA LEU A 755 0.43 -30.12 -24.47
C LEU A 755 0.54 -31.41 -23.64
N ARG A 756 -0.48 -31.78 -22.87
CA ARG A 756 -0.55 -33.10 -22.21
C ARG A 756 -0.46 -34.25 -23.23
N ALA A 757 -1.17 -34.12 -24.34
CA ALA A 757 -1.15 -35.14 -25.40
C ALA A 757 0.19 -35.22 -26.15
N GLU A 758 0.91 -34.10 -26.26
CA GLU A 758 2.24 -34.05 -26.87
C GLU A 758 3.34 -34.62 -25.94
N LEU A 759 3.15 -34.51 -24.62
CA LEU A 759 4.15 -34.85 -23.58
C LEU A 759 3.90 -36.22 -22.92
N ALA A 760 2.72 -36.83 -23.12
CA ALA A 760 2.38 -38.18 -22.66
C ALA A 760 2.97 -39.24 -23.60
#